data_a2abb97eddb45558567bcd7aaeaee087
#
_entry.id   a2abb97eddb45558567bcd7aaeaee087
#
_cell.length_a   1.000
_cell.length_b   1.000
_cell.length_c   1.000
_cell.angle_alpha   90.00
_cell.angle_beta   90.00
_cell.angle_gamma   90.00
#
_symmetry.space_group_name_H-M   'P 1'
#
loop_
_entity.id
_entity.type
_entity.pdbx_description
1 polymer ?
#
loop_
_entity_poly.entity_id
_entity_poly.type
_entity_poly.pdbx_seq_one_letter_code
_entity_poly.pdbx_strand_id
1 'polypeptide(L)'
;MRLMRLFPLLALVSVLFSGISEMAASAQESAAPRVRIVNRIDESDLVTLRGNTHPAANARNDRGPVSPSLPMTDLILVLSRDKAQQTAFDRFVASQYDSASPNFHQWLTPEQVGTNFGPSETDITTIINWLSGHGFTVTQVPKDHLSIRFNGTAAQVESAFHTEIHNLSVRGVPHVANMTDPQLPAALSSVVVGVKALHNFFPRPLHRVGSSVTRDRATGKWVRSPKPVSAALSARASLTAAPTAPGVSPSALPQFGISVGGSQPYLAEDVGPYDFATIYNVLPLWNASVPIDGTGQTIAIAGTSDIEVGQATTETGSSGANDIATFRTFFGLPTGSAVNTPIRISGNSEPLTVCSSTTDTLCGTSDLLENTLDVEWSASVAKNAQIVLVASYPASTTDDNLYDSESYIVNNLTARIMNVSYGECELGNGTAGNVQYYDLWQTAASEGIAVFVAAGDSGSSSCDQGGDEGGNNLPYPAESGLTVSGLASTPYDTAVGGTDFNWCSLTATECTAAPYWSAGNTASAGQSSALGYLPEVPWNDTCTNPLALQFMENFWKGVATVSDAEQACNAFTVNAEALSEQGDGSLLFLVDTVGGGGGASSCVVNSTTSTSTSLGACTTGATSTGATNSPETGAAQASLTVVKNG
;
A
#
# COMPACT_ATOMS: atom_id res chain seq x y z
N MET A 1 26.29 73.91 10.65
CA MET A 1 27.32 73.54 9.67
C MET A 1 27.78 72.12 9.98
N ARG A 2 27.33 71.15 9.25
CA ARG A 2 27.78 69.99 8.52
C ARG A 2 26.69 68.97 8.37
N LEU A 3 25.80 69.20 7.40
CA LEU A 3 25.16 68.17 6.64
C LEU A 3 26.19 67.66 5.62
N MET A 4 26.37 66.35 5.51
CA MET A 4 26.69 65.63 4.28
C MET A 4 27.34 64.27 4.58
N ARG A 5 26.73 63.25 3.94
CA ARG A 5 27.23 61.92 3.57
C ARG A 5 26.55 60.73 4.29
N LEU A 6 25.34 60.44 3.86
CA LEU A 6 24.71 59.15 4.03
C LEU A 6 23.85 58.83 2.77
N PHE A 7 24.54 58.69 1.63
CA PHE A 7 23.99 58.10 0.41
C PHE A 7 25.17 57.58 -0.41
N PRO A 8 25.57 56.34 -0.31
CA PRO A 8 25.46 55.38 -1.40
C PRO A 8 25.42 53.91 -0.96
N LEU A 9 24.84 53.52 0.19
CA LEU A 9 24.76 52.10 0.56
C LEU A 9 23.43 51.41 0.15
N LEU A 10 22.43 52.18 -0.23
CA LEU A 10 21.13 51.61 -0.65
C LEU A 10 21.08 51.18 -2.13
N ALA A 11 21.98 51.67 -2.97
CA ALA A 11 21.98 51.32 -4.39
C ALA A 11 22.70 49.97 -4.70
N LEU A 12 23.57 49.48 -3.81
CA LEU A 12 24.31 48.24 -4.02
C LEU A 12 23.54 46.99 -3.59
N VAL A 13 22.56 47.12 -2.69
CA VAL A 13 21.70 45.98 -2.24
C VAL A 13 20.60 45.70 -3.24
N SER A 14 20.13 46.72 -3.99
CA SER A 14 19.08 46.52 -4.99
C SER A 14 19.56 45.80 -6.27
N VAL A 15 20.85 45.86 -6.59
CA VAL A 15 21.42 45.17 -7.78
C VAL A 15 21.73 43.69 -7.49
N LEU A 16 22.00 43.34 -6.23
CA LEU A 16 22.22 41.95 -5.84
C LEU A 16 20.95 41.12 -5.73
N PHE A 17 19.81 41.76 -5.46
CA PHE A 17 18.52 41.04 -5.43
C PHE A 17 17.87 40.85 -6.81
N SER A 18 18.22 41.70 -7.80
CA SER A 18 17.72 41.55 -9.18
C SER A 18 18.45 40.42 -9.94
N GLY A 19 19.68 40.10 -9.59
CA GLY A 19 20.45 39.04 -10.26
C GLY A 19 20.06 37.60 -9.84
N ILE A 20 19.48 37.44 -8.66
CA ILE A 20 19.06 36.12 -8.17
C ILE A 20 17.70 35.72 -8.76
N SER A 21 16.84 36.70 -9.06
CA SER A 21 15.54 36.43 -9.71
C SER A 21 15.67 36.05 -11.18
N GLU A 22 16.66 36.52 -11.92
CA GLU A 22 16.85 36.18 -13.31
C GLU A 22 17.54 34.83 -13.54
N MET A 23 18.36 34.33 -12.62
CA MET A 23 18.91 32.97 -12.73
C MET A 23 17.90 31.87 -12.39
N ALA A 24 16.93 32.13 -11.54
CA ALA A 24 15.83 31.20 -11.28
C ALA A 24 14.83 31.14 -12.45
N ALA A 25 14.60 32.26 -13.15
CA ALA A 25 13.72 32.33 -14.31
C ALA A 25 14.27 31.59 -15.54
N SER A 26 15.60 31.59 -15.73
CA SER A 26 16.20 30.97 -16.94
C SER A 26 16.25 29.45 -16.91
N ALA A 27 16.23 28.81 -15.71
CA ALA A 27 16.14 27.35 -15.58
C ALA A 27 14.70 26.86 -15.73
N GLN A 28 13.71 27.70 -15.44
CA GLN A 28 12.29 27.39 -15.50
C GLN A 28 11.71 27.51 -16.91
N GLU A 29 12.32 28.34 -17.77
CA GLU A 29 11.82 28.60 -19.14
C GLU A 29 11.99 27.40 -20.09
N SER A 30 12.87 26.44 -19.81
CA SER A 30 13.09 25.25 -20.64
C SER A 30 12.14 24.08 -20.35
N ALA A 31 11.35 24.11 -19.29
CA ALA A 31 10.45 23.05 -18.83
C ALA A 31 8.95 23.38 -18.99
N ALA A 32 8.63 24.57 -19.54
CA ALA A 32 7.24 24.97 -19.70
C ALA A 32 6.44 23.99 -20.56
N PRO A 33 5.19 23.67 -20.16
CA PRO A 33 4.32 22.76 -20.88
C PRO A 33 4.14 23.17 -22.35
N ARG A 34 4.34 22.22 -23.27
CA ARG A 34 4.19 22.45 -24.71
C ARG A 34 2.90 21.78 -25.20
N VAL A 35 2.22 22.42 -26.15
CA VAL A 35 1.10 21.81 -26.85
C VAL A 35 1.60 20.63 -27.67
N ARG A 36 1.06 19.45 -27.42
CA ARG A 36 1.42 18.18 -28.10
C ARG A 36 0.32 17.67 -29.00
N ILE A 37 -0.94 17.97 -28.73
CA ILE A 37 -2.07 17.63 -29.59
C ILE A 37 -2.17 18.69 -30.70
N VAL A 38 -1.32 18.55 -31.71
CA VAL A 38 -1.25 19.53 -32.83
C VAL A 38 -2.00 19.08 -34.09
N ASN A 39 -2.32 17.77 -34.14
CA ASN A 39 -3.08 17.22 -35.25
C ASN A 39 -4.57 17.27 -34.95
N ARG A 40 -5.37 17.32 -36.03
CA ARG A 40 -6.82 17.16 -35.90
C ARG A 40 -7.12 15.76 -35.33
N ILE A 41 -8.05 15.67 -34.41
CA ILE A 41 -8.58 14.40 -33.92
C ILE A 41 -9.36 13.75 -35.05
N ASP A 42 -8.95 12.54 -35.43
CA ASP A 42 -9.60 11.72 -36.46
C ASP A 42 -9.98 10.38 -35.79
N GLU A 43 -11.28 10.14 -35.64
CA GLU A 43 -11.86 8.95 -35.02
C GLU A 43 -11.59 7.66 -35.82
N SER A 44 -11.09 7.75 -37.03
CA SER A 44 -10.71 6.61 -37.88
C SER A 44 -9.22 6.24 -37.77
N ASP A 45 -8.39 7.15 -37.23
CA ASP A 45 -6.95 6.95 -37.05
C ASP A 45 -6.68 6.60 -35.54
N LEU A 46 -6.76 5.31 -35.24
CA LEU A 46 -6.71 4.81 -33.87
C LEU A 46 -5.37 4.22 -33.50
N VAL A 47 -5.00 4.36 -32.23
CA VAL A 47 -3.84 3.72 -31.62
C VAL A 47 -4.29 2.90 -30.40
N THR A 48 -3.74 1.70 -30.23
CA THR A 48 -3.99 0.84 -29.10
C THR A 48 -3.10 1.23 -27.92
N LEU A 49 -3.72 1.48 -26.77
CA LEU A 49 -3.04 1.75 -25.50
C LEU A 49 -2.68 0.41 -24.82
N ARG A 50 -1.53 -0.13 -25.19
CA ARG A 50 -1.10 -1.48 -24.78
C ARG A 50 -0.89 -1.61 -23.28
N GLY A 51 -1.23 -2.80 -22.75
CA GLY A 51 -1.02 -3.15 -21.34
C GLY A 51 -2.06 -2.51 -20.40
N ASN A 52 -3.23 -2.17 -20.91
CA ASN A 52 -4.35 -1.62 -20.13
C ASN A 52 -5.54 -2.59 -20.08
N THR A 53 -5.26 -3.89 -20.10
CA THR A 53 -6.24 -4.96 -19.91
C THR A 53 -5.77 -5.80 -18.73
N HIS A 54 -6.63 -5.95 -17.72
CA HIS A 54 -6.27 -6.74 -16.54
C HIS A 54 -6.06 -8.23 -16.91
N PRO A 55 -5.04 -8.94 -16.38
CA PRO A 55 -4.73 -10.34 -16.73
C PRO A 55 -5.90 -11.30 -16.51
N ALA A 56 -6.76 -11.03 -15.53
CA ALA A 56 -7.96 -11.83 -15.26
C ALA A 56 -9.07 -11.64 -16.32
N ALA A 57 -8.99 -10.61 -17.17
CA ALA A 57 -9.92 -10.40 -18.28
C ALA A 57 -9.59 -11.35 -19.43
N ASN A 58 -10.00 -12.60 -19.30
CA ASN A 58 -9.72 -13.67 -20.25
C ASN A 58 -10.93 -14.59 -20.40
N ALA A 59 -10.92 -15.46 -21.42
CA ALA A 59 -12.03 -16.33 -21.77
C ALA A 59 -12.43 -17.32 -20.64
N ARG A 60 -11.53 -17.69 -19.73
CA ARG A 60 -11.84 -18.57 -18.59
C ARG A 60 -12.79 -17.90 -17.59
N ASN A 61 -12.58 -16.62 -17.36
CA ASN A 61 -13.30 -15.83 -16.36
C ASN A 61 -14.52 -15.10 -16.92
N ASP A 62 -14.63 -14.98 -18.26
CA ASP A 62 -15.67 -14.25 -18.96
C ASP A 62 -17.08 -14.81 -18.70
N ARG A 63 -18.03 -13.91 -18.42
CA ARG A 63 -19.47 -14.21 -18.20
C ARG A 63 -20.36 -13.41 -19.14
N GLY A 64 -19.77 -12.80 -20.17
CA GLY A 64 -20.45 -12.02 -21.20
C GLY A 64 -20.53 -10.52 -20.89
N PRO A 65 -21.00 -9.74 -21.89
CA PRO A 65 -21.01 -8.29 -21.80
C PRO A 65 -21.87 -7.77 -20.65
N VAL A 66 -21.50 -6.63 -20.11
CA VAL A 66 -22.31 -5.91 -19.12
C VAL A 66 -23.51 -5.23 -19.76
N SER A 67 -24.44 -4.72 -18.95
CA SER A 67 -25.49 -3.83 -19.45
C SER A 67 -24.88 -2.58 -20.08
N PRO A 68 -25.26 -2.17 -21.29
CA PRO A 68 -24.79 -0.92 -21.90
C PRO A 68 -25.05 0.32 -21.04
N SER A 69 -26.04 0.27 -20.15
CA SER A 69 -26.38 1.35 -19.21
C SER A 69 -25.65 1.24 -17.87
N LEU A 70 -24.75 0.27 -17.68
CA LEU A 70 -23.97 0.18 -16.45
C LEU A 70 -23.25 1.50 -16.21
N PRO A 71 -23.46 2.16 -15.07
CA PRO A 71 -22.69 3.35 -14.73
C PRO A 71 -21.21 2.99 -14.55
N MET A 72 -20.35 3.71 -15.22
CA MET A 72 -18.91 3.68 -15.02
C MET A 72 -18.50 5.04 -14.49
N THR A 73 -18.33 5.10 -13.19
CA THR A 73 -18.00 6.32 -12.47
C THR A 73 -16.52 6.36 -12.10
N ASP A 74 -16.03 7.56 -11.92
CA ASP A 74 -14.64 7.87 -11.57
C ASP A 74 -13.59 7.24 -12.49
N LEU A 75 -13.90 7.17 -13.78
CA LEU A 75 -12.92 6.80 -14.79
C LEU A 75 -11.79 7.83 -14.80
N ILE A 76 -10.55 7.36 -14.92
CA ILE A 76 -9.37 8.21 -14.87
C ILE A 76 -8.60 8.10 -16.17
N LEU A 77 -8.58 9.18 -16.94
CA LEU A 77 -7.69 9.29 -18.10
C LEU A 77 -6.31 9.73 -17.59
N VAL A 78 -5.33 8.85 -17.70
CA VAL A 78 -3.97 9.10 -17.23
C VAL A 78 -3.20 9.84 -18.32
N LEU A 79 -2.59 10.95 -17.95
CA LEU A 79 -1.82 11.82 -18.84
C LEU A 79 -0.33 11.67 -18.55
N SER A 80 0.51 12.03 -19.51
CA SER A 80 1.96 11.98 -19.34
C SER A 80 2.63 13.30 -19.69
N ARG A 81 3.79 13.52 -19.13
CA ARG A 81 4.78 14.51 -19.56
C ARG A 81 5.44 14.08 -20.87
N ASP A 82 5.93 15.02 -21.67
CA ASP A 82 6.86 14.64 -22.72
C ASP A 82 8.23 14.21 -22.13
N LYS A 83 9.02 13.48 -22.91
CA LYS A 83 10.31 12.95 -22.44
C LYS A 83 11.27 14.04 -21.94
N ALA A 84 11.29 15.20 -22.58
CA ALA A 84 12.19 16.30 -22.17
C ALA A 84 11.70 16.93 -20.87
N GLN A 85 10.39 17.10 -20.74
CA GLN A 85 9.72 17.61 -19.54
C GLN A 85 9.88 16.63 -18.35
N GLN A 86 9.69 15.33 -18.58
CA GLN A 86 9.94 14.30 -17.57
C GLN A 86 11.39 14.33 -17.09
N THR A 87 12.36 14.37 -18.03
CA THR A 87 13.79 14.46 -17.67
C THR A 87 14.11 15.74 -16.89
N ALA A 88 13.46 16.85 -17.20
CA ALA A 88 13.64 18.10 -16.46
C ALA A 88 13.06 18.00 -15.04
N PHE A 89 11.91 17.36 -14.88
CA PHE A 89 11.27 17.14 -13.60
C PHE A 89 12.08 16.16 -12.73
N ASP A 90 12.58 15.04 -13.30
CA ASP A 90 13.47 14.09 -12.59
C ASP A 90 14.69 14.80 -12.02
N ARG A 91 15.33 15.66 -12.82
CA ARG A 91 16.49 16.44 -12.38
C ARG A 91 16.14 17.46 -11.30
N PHE A 92 14.98 18.10 -11.44
CA PHE A 92 14.52 19.06 -10.46
C PHE A 92 14.26 18.37 -9.11
N VAL A 93 13.50 17.25 -9.11
CA VAL A 93 13.26 16.47 -7.89
C VAL A 93 14.58 16.00 -7.27
N ALA A 94 15.48 15.43 -8.05
CA ALA A 94 16.79 15.01 -7.53
C ALA A 94 17.56 16.20 -6.89
N SER A 95 17.47 17.39 -7.46
CA SER A 95 18.13 18.58 -6.93
C SER A 95 17.54 19.11 -5.62
N GLN A 96 16.28 18.77 -5.32
CA GLN A 96 15.64 19.13 -4.04
C GLN A 96 16.18 18.29 -2.87
N TYR A 97 16.78 17.14 -3.15
CA TYR A 97 17.39 16.25 -2.15
C TYR A 97 18.92 16.33 -2.09
N ASP A 98 19.54 17.12 -2.97
CA ASP A 98 20.98 17.40 -2.94
C ASP A 98 21.27 18.60 -2.08
N SER A 99 21.94 18.41 -0.94
CA SER A 99 22.30 19.47 0.00
C SER A 99 23.24 20.55 -0.58
N ALA A 100 23.91 20.27 -1.70
CA ALA A 100 24.75 21.23 -2.42
C ALA A 100 23.95 22.05 -3.44
N SER A 101 22.72 21.69 -3.72
CA SER A 101 21.86 22.34 -4.71
C SER A 101 21.19 23.60 -4.15
N PRO A 102 21.02 24.66 -4.95
CA PRO A 102 20.19 25.79 -4.57
C PRO A 102 18.71 25.43 -4.41
N ASN A 103 18.29 24.30 -4.99
CA ASN A 103 16.92 23.79 -4.86
C ASN A 103 16.71 22.90 -3.62
N PHE A 104 17.75 22.70 -2.80
CA PHE A 104 17.63 21.84 -1.62
C PHE A 104 16.46 22.25 -0.73
N HIS A 105 15.53 21.30 -0.52
CA HIS A 105 14.27 21.47 0.23
C HIS A 105 13.37 22.63 -0.28
N GLN A 106 13.53 23.05 -1.54
CA GLN A 106 12.59 23.99 -2.17
C GLN A 106 11.40 23.23 -2.75
N TRP A 107 10.46 22.91 -1.87
CA TRP A 107 9.28 22.09 -2.22
C TRP A 107 8.30 22.86 -3.12
N LEU A 108 7.73 22.14 -4.09
CA LEU A 108 6.68 22.68 -4.95
C LEU A 108 5.31 22.62 -4.25
N THR A 109 4.36 23.38 -4.77
CA THR A 109 2.93 23.16 -4.52
C THR A 109 2.33 22.32 -5.66
N PRO A 110 1.17 21.64 -5.42
CA PRO A 110 0.50 20.88 -6.48
C PRO A 110 0.23 21.71 -7.73
N GLU A 111 -0.17 22.97 -7.56
CA GLU A 111 -0.40 23.90 -8.67
C GLU A 111 0.90 24.24 -9.43
N GLN A 112 2.03 24.30 -8.73
CA GLN A 112 3.33 24.52 -9.38
C GLN A 112 3.76 23.30 -10.17
N VAL A 113 3.46 22.08 -9.68
CA VAL A 113 3.72 20.84 -10.43
C VAL A 113 2.91 20.86 -11.73
N GLY A 114 1.60 21.08 -11.65
CA GLY A 114 0.74 21.11 -12.83
C GLY A 114 1.16 22.19 -13.83
N THR A 115 1.38 23.41 -13.35
CA THR A 115 1.70 24.57 -14.22
C THR A 115 3.08 24.45 -14.87
N ASN A 116 4.08 23.92 -14.17
CA ASN A 116 5.46 23.90 -14.66
C ASN A 116 5.82 22.58 -15.35
N PHE A 117 5.22 21.47 -14.93
CA PHE A 117 5.61 20.13 -15.35
C PHE A 117 4.43 19.25 -15.81
N GLY A 118 3.19 19.70 -15.72
CA GLY A 118 2.02 19.01 -16.26
C GLY A 118 1.88 19.16 -17.76
N PRO A 119 0.91 18.48 -18.41
CA PRO A 119 0.49 18.77 -19.78
C PRO A 119 0.00 20.20 -19.93
N SER A 120 0.01 20.71 -21.18
CA SER A 120 -0.46 22.07 -21.43
C SER A 120 -1.97 22.20 -21.22
N GLU A 121 -2.42 23.35 -20.75
CA GLU A 121 -3.86 23.68 -20.62
C GLU A 121 -4.63 23.51 -21.93
N THR A 122 -3.95 23.76 -23.06
CA THR A 122 -4.53 23.55 -24.38
C THR A 122 -4.79 22.08 -24.67
N ASP A 123 -3.84 21.19 -24.32
CA ASP A 123 -4.01 19.75 -24.48
C ASP A 123 -5.12 19.23 -23.58
N ILE A 124 -5.13 19.65 -22.31
CA ILE A 124 -6.17 19.29 -21.33
C ILE A 124 -7.55 19.72 -21.84
N THR A 125 -7.69 20.95 -22.29
CA THR A 125 -8.95 21.47 -22.87
C THR A 125 -9.38 20.67 -24.10
N THR A 126 -8.43 20.29 -24.95
CA THR A 126 -8.69 19.48 -26.14
C THR A 126 -9.23 18.10 -25.77
N ILE A 127 -8.64 17.46 -24.75
CA ILE A 127 -9.08 16.15 -24.25
C ILE A 127 -10.45 16.25 -23.60
N ILE A 128 -10.69 17.29 -22.77
CA ILE A 128 -11.99 17.52 -22.13
C ILE A 128 -13.09 17.68 -23.19
N ASN A 129 -12.83 18.42 -24.25
CA ASN A 129 -13.78 18.62 -25.34
C ASN A 129 -14.05 17.30 -26.10
N TRP A 130 -13.03 16.45 -26.28
CA TRP A 130 -13.19 15.13 -26.87
C TRP A 130 -14.05 14.21 -26.00
N LEU A 131 -13.76 14.11 -24.69
CA LEU A 131 -14.57 13.34 -23.73
C LEU A 131 -16.03 13.82 -23.74
N SER A 132 -16.24 15.13 -23.66
CA SER A 132 -17.59 15.74 -23.68
C SER A 132 -18.33 15.46 -24.99
N GLY A 133 -17.60 15.42 -26.11
CA GLY A 133 -18.14 15.07 -27.43
C GLY A 133 -18.65 13.63 -27.51
N HIS A 134 -18.08 12.73 -26.72
CA HIS A 134 -18.53 11.34 -26.55
C HIS A 134 -19.60 11.18 -25.45
N GLY A 135 -20.06 12.29 -24.85
CA GLY A 135 -21.13 12.29 -23.85
C GLY A 135 -20.68 12.00 -22.42
N PHE A 136 -19.37 11.93 -22.15
CA PHE A 136 -18.85 11.83 -20.78
C PHE A 136 -19.02 13.14 -20.01
N THR A 137 -19.14 13.01 -18.69
CA THR A 137 -19.13 14.16 -17.77
C THR A 137 -17.77 14.21 -17.08
N VAL A 138 -16.96 15.21 -17.40
CA VAL A 138 -15.71 15.46 -16.68
C VAL A 138 -16.02 16.01 -15.29
N THR A 139 -15.50 15.36 -14.27
CA THR A 139 -15.76 15.68 -12.85
C THR A 139 -14.62 16.48 -12.22
N GLN A 140 -13.36 16.17 -12.60
CA GLN A 140 -12.20 16.81 -12.00
C GLN A 140 -10.98 16.77 -12.93
N VAL A 141 -10.16 17.81 -12.84
CA VAL A 141 -8.75 17.82 -13.25
C VAL A 141 -7.96 18.16 -12.00
N PRO A 142 -7.16 17.21 -11.45
CA PRO A 142 -6.32 17.49 -10.30
C PRO A 142 -5.32 18.61 -10.55
N LYS A 143 -4.80 19.22 -9.48
CA LYS A 143 -3.91 20.39 -9.56
C LYS A 143 -2.57 20.09 -10.23
N ASP A 144 -2.12 18.84 -10.18
CA ASP A 144 -0.91 18.35 -10.86
C ASP A 144 -1.07 18.19 -12.38
N HIS A 145 -2.30 18.25 -12.89
CA HIS A 145 -2.68 18.12 -14.31
C HIS A 145 -2.33 16.75 -14.94
N LEU A 146 -2.07 15.71 -14.15
CA LEU A 146 -1.62 14.41 -14.66
C LEU A 146 -2.75 13.42 -14.90
N SER A 147 -3.98 13.82 -14.62
CA SER A 147 -5.17 13.01 -14.90
C SER A 147 -6.39 13.86 -15.18
N ILE A 148 -7.40 13.23 -15.79
CA ILE A 148 -8.75 13.80 -15.96
C ILE A 148 -9.73 12.75 -15.47
N ARG A 149 -10.56 13.10 -14.48
CA ARG A 149 -11.62 12.25 -13.97
C ARG A 149 -12.93 12.51 -14.69
N PHE A 150 -13.66 11.44 -15.00
CA PHE A 150 -14.89 11.55 -15.76
C PHE A 150 -15.84 10.37 -15.52
N ASN A 151 -17.12 10.58 -15.73
CA ASN A 151 -18.19 9.60 -15.59
C ASN A 151 -18.87 9.33 -16.92
N GLY A 152 -19.36 8.09 -17.08
CA GLY A 152 -20.13 7.68 -18.25
C GLY A 152 -20.89 6.38 -18.01
N THR A 153 -21.20 5.69 -19.10
CA THR A 153 -21.79 4.35 -19.13
C THR A 153 -20.89 3.39 -19.89
N ALA A 154 -21.09 2.09 -19.71
CA ALA A 154 -20.35 1.08 -20.45
C ALA A 154 -20.46 1.30 -21.96
N ALA A 155 -21.65 1.61 -22.50
CA ALA A 155 -21.83 1.91 -23.93
C ALA A 155 -21.00 3.11 -24.41
N GLN A 156 -20.85 4.15 -23.60
CA GLN A 156 -20.01 5.30 -23.94
C GLN A 156 -18.52 4.91 -23.94
N VAL A 157 -18.08 4.13 -22.94
CA VAL A 157 -16.72 3.61 -22.86
C VAL A 157 -16.40 2.73 -24.07
N GLU A 158 -17.26 1.77 -24.38
CA GLU A 158 -17.10 0.87 -25.53
C GLU A 158 -17.02 1.63 -26.85
N SER A 159 -17.86 2.66 -27.02
CA SER A 159 -17.88 3.50 -28.22
C SER A 159 -16.65 4.37 -28.36
N ALA A 160 -16.18 5.00 -27.28
CA ALA A 160 -15.09 5.98 -27.30
C ALA A 160 -13.70 5.31 -27.26
N PHE A 161 -13.58 4.19 -26.54
CA PHE A 161 -12.30 3.51 -26.32
C PHE A 161 -12.19 2.16 -27.06
N HIS A 162 -13.17 1.80 -27.89
CA HIS A 162 -13.16 0.62 -28.76
C HIS A 162 -12.78 -0.67 -28.05
N THR A 163 -13.32 -0.89 -26.85
CA THR A 163 -13.16 -2.11 -26.05
C THR A 163 -14.51 -2.52 -25.47
N GLU A 164 -14.72 -3.81 -25.28
CA GLU A 164 -15.95 -4.33 -24.67
C GLU A 164 -15.77 -4.50 -23.16
N ILE A 165 -16.79 -4.15 -22.37
CA ILE A 165 -16.78 -4.32 -20.91
C ILE A 165 -17.60 -5.56 -20.59
N HIS A 166 -17.00 -6.55 -19.94
CA HIS A 166 -17.64 -7.80 -19.57
C HIS A 166 -17.74 -7.99 -18.07
N ASN A 167 -18.75 -8.78 -17.67
CA ASN A 167 -18.79 -9.39 -16.37
C ASN A 167 -17.78 -10.53 -16.33
N LEU A 168 -17.02 -10.62 -15.24
CA LEU A 168 -16.07 -11.70 -14.99
C LEU A 168 -16.46 -12.44 -13.71
N SER A 169 -16.00 -13.67 -13.57
CA SER A 169 -16.02 -14.40 -12.31
C SER A 169 -14.62 -14.97 -12.07
N VAL A 170 -13.91 -14.35 -11.16
CA VAL A 170 -12.55 -14.75 -10.78
C VAL A 170 -12.66 -15.49 -9.44
N ARG A 171 -12.35 -16.78 -9.44
CA ARG A 171 -12.46 -17.62 -8.22
C ARG A 171 -13.82 -17.54 -7.52
N GLY A 172 -14.89 -17.26 -8.27
CA GLY A 172 -16.25 -17.13 -7.75
C GLY A 172 -16.68 -15.70 -7.39
N VAL A 173 -15.77 -14.75 -7.40
CA VAL A 173 -16.05 -13.33 -7.15
C VAL A 173 -16.44 -12.63 -8.45
N PRO A 174 -17.50 -11.83 -8.44
CA PRO A 174 -17.93 -11.07 -9.60
C PRO A 174 -17.05 -9.82 -9.80
N HIS A 175 -16.59 -9.64 -11.02
CA HIS A 175 -15.87 -8.45 -11.45
C HIS A 175 -16.42 -7.93 -12.76
N VAL A 176 -15.98 -6.71 -13.13
CA VAL A 176 -16.14 -6.14 -14.46
C VAL A 176 -14.79 -5.74 -15.00
N ALA A 177 -14.54 -5.89 -16.29
CA ALA A 177 -13.34 -5.42 -16.94
C ALA A 177 -13.49 -5.25 -18.44
N ASN A 178 -12.62 -4.43 -19.02
CA ASN A 178 -12.40 -4.38 -20.46
C ASN A 178 -11.70 -5.66 -20.93
N MET A 179 -12.17 -6.21 -22.06
CA MET A 179 -11.64 -7.48 -22.59
C MET A 179 -10.43 -7.32 -23.52
N THR A 180 -10.18 -6.11 -23.97
CA THR A 180 -9.06 -5.76 -24.87
C THR A 180 -8.46 -4.44 -24.44
N ASP A 181 -7.21 -4.20 -24.84
CA ASP A 181 -6.59 -2.90 -24.66
C ASP A 181 -7.42 -1.80 -25.34
N PRO A 182 -7.70 -0.70 -24.64
CA PRO A 182 -8.49 0.39 -25.19
C PRO A 182 -7.74 1.08 -26.36
N GLN A 183 -8.49 1.66 -27.26
CA GLN A 183 -7.98 2.44 -28.38
C GLN A 183 -8.53 3.87 -28.32
N LEU A 184 -7.77 4.81 -28.82
CA LEU A 184 -8.19 6.21 -28.97
C LEU A 184 -7.56 6.85 -30.21
N PRO A 185 -8.08 8.00 -30.66
CA PRO A 185 -7.48 8.73 -31.78
C PRO A 185 -5.99 9.00 -31.60
N ALA A 186 -5.19 8.69 -32.61
CA ALA A 186 -3.74 8.79 -32.59
C ALA A 186 -3.23 10.19 -32.15
N ALA A 187 -3.97 11.25 -32.47
CA ALA A 187 -3.63 12.61 -32.06
C ALA A 187 -3.55 12.78 -30.55
N LEU A 188 -4.36 12.02 -29.76
CA LEU A 188 -4.41 12.11 -28.30
C LEU A 188 -3.29 11.31 -27.63
N SER A 189 -2.74 10.29 -28.28
CA SER A 189 -1.73 9.39 -27.71
C SER A 189 -0.40 10.07 -27.36
N SER A 190 -0.19 11.30 -27.87
CA SER A 190 0.96 12.10 -27.47
C SER A 190 0.90 12.57 -25.99
N VAL A 191 -0.30 12.56 -25.39
CA VAL A 191 -0.55 13.04 -24.02
C VAL A 191 -1.18 11.94 -23.17
N VAL A 192 -2.06 11.11 -23.73
CA VAL A 192 -2.82 10.08 -23.01
C VAL A 192 -2.04 8.78 -22.97
N VAL A 193 -1.88 8.20 -21.77
CA VAL A 193 -1.23 6.91 -21.53
C VAL A 193 -2.24 5.77 -21.54
N GLY A 194 -3.39 5.97 -20.89
CA GLY A 194 -4.41 4.97 -20.75
C GLY A 194 -5.61 5.46 -19.96
N VAL A 195 -6.54 4.56 -19.74
CA VAL A 195 -7.72 4.77 -18.91
C VAL A 195 -7.67 3.77 -17.76
N LYS A 196 -7.63 4.25 -16.53
CA LYS A 196 -7.80 3.44 -15.32
C LYS A 196 -9.29 3.34 -14.96
N ALA A 197 -9.61 2.34 -14.16
CA ALA A 197 -10.98 2.05 -13.74
C ALA A 197 -11.92 1.56 -14.89
N LEU A 198 -11.34 0.97 -15.96
CA LEU A 198 -12.10 0.13 -16.90
C LEU A 198 -12.41 -1.26 -16.34
N HIS A 199 -11.93 -1.54 -15.13
CA HIS A 199 -12.16 -2.75 -14.35
C HIS A 199 -12.32 -2.37 -12.88
N ASN A 200 -12.74 -3.33 -12.06
CA ASN A 200 -12.89 -3.16 -10.62
C ASN A 200 -11.94 -4.05 -9.79
N PHE A 201 -10.79 -4.36 -10.33
CA PHE A 201 -9.66 -4.91 -9.57
C PHE A 201 -8.86 -3.72 -9.03
N PHE A 202 -9.17 -3.30 -7.81
CA PHE A 202 -8.55 -2.14 -7.19
C PHE A 202 -7.61 -2.55 -6.06
N PRO A 203 -6.66 -1.69 -5.67
CA PRO A 203 -5.86 -1.91 -4.49
C PRO A 203 -6.73 -2.14 -3.26
N ARG A 204 -6.29 -3.06 -2.40
CA ARG A 204 -7.01 -3.44 -1.19
C ARG A 204 -6.05 -3.66 -0.03
N PRO A 205 -6.58 -3.70 1.21
CA PRO A 205 -5.78 -4.08 2.35
C PRO A 205 -5.14 -5.45 2.12
N LEU A 206 -3.84 -5.55 2.40
CA LEU A 206 -3.08 -6.78 2.17
C LEU A 206 -2.88 -7.60 3.43
N HIS A 207 -3.32 -7.08 4.60
CA HIS A 207 -3.18 -7.79 5.86
C HIS A 207 -3.85 -9.15 5.80
N ARG A 208 -3.19 -10.13 6.38
CA ARG A 208 -3.74 -11.46 6.55
C ARG A 208 -3.78 -11.81 8.02
N VAL A 209 -4.94 -12.27 8.46
CA VAL A 209 -5.06 -12.87 9.76
C VAL A 209 -4.50 -14.28 9.67
N GLY A 210 -3.23 -14.43 9.96
CA GLY A 210 -2.52 -15.70 9.91
C GLY A 210 -3.10 -16.74 10.89
N SER A 211 -2.89 -18.02 10.60
CA SER A 211 -3.11 -19.08 11.58
C SER A 211 -1.98 -19.02 12.60
N SER A 212 -2.27 -18.68 13.84
CA SER A 212 -1.26 -18.75 14.89
C SER A 212 -0.91 -20.20 15.19
N VAL A 213 0.38 -20.51 15.26
CA VAL A 213 0.90 -21.76 15.79
C VAL A 213 1.53 -21.52 17.15
N THR A 214 1.31 -22.42 18.10
CA THR A 214 1.90 -22.36 19.44
C THR A 214 2.68 -23.61 19.72
N ARG A 215 3.71 -23.51 20.53
CA ARG A 215 4.47 -24.68 20.97
C ARG A 215 3.78 -25.31 22.16
N ASP A 216 3.37 -26.58 22.04
CA ASP A 216 2.86 -27.36 23.16
C ASP A 216 3.99 -27.55 24.19
N ARG A 217 3.81 -27.01 25.37
CA ARG A 217 4.82 -27.01 26.44
C ARG A 217 5.08 -28.41 27.01
N ALA A 218 4.12 -29.33 26.87
CA ALA A 218 4.25 -30.70 27.40
C ALA A 218 5.00 -31.60 26.42
N THR A 219 4.81 -31.42 25.13
CA THR A 219 5.39 -32.27 24.07
C THR A 219 6.55 -31.59 23.36
N GLY A 220 6.75 -30.29 23.52
CA GLY A 220 7.69 -29.47 22.76
C GLY A 220 7.39 -29.35 21.28
N LYS A 221 6.22 -29.80 20.83
CA LYS A 221 5.81 -29.77 19.43
C LYS A 221 5.06 -28.49 19.12
N TRP A 222 5.24 -28.01 17.90
CA TRP A 222 4.37 -26.95 17.37
C TRP A 222 2.99 -27.54 17.10
N VAL A 223 1.97 -26.89 17.61
CA VAL A 223 0.57 -27.24 17.44
C VAL A 223 -0.19 -26.02 16.99
N ARG A 224 -1.22 -26.22 16.21
CA ARG A 224 -2.09 -25.14 15.78
C ARG A 224 -2.84 -24.55 16.98
N SER A 225 -2.88 -23.23 17.07
CA SER A 225 -3.83 -22.55 17.95
C SER A 225 -5.25 -22.84 17.45
N PRO A 226 -6.18 -23.21 18.33
CA PRO A 226 -7.53 -23.58 17.92
C PRO A 226 -8.29 -22.36 17.40
N LYS A 227 -8.47 -22.34 16.09
CA LYS A 227 -9.27 -21.45 15.23
C LYS A 227 -8.73 -20.03 14.91
N PRO A 228 -8.94 -19.61 13.63
CA PRO A 228 -8.51 -18.33 13.16
C PRO A 228 -9.26 -17.16 13.81
N VAL A 229 -8.55 -16.07 13.94
CA VAL A 229 -8.98 -14.79 14.53
C VAL A 229 -10.16 -14.16 13.79
N SER A 230 -10.44 -14.53 12.53
CA SER A 230 -11.53 -13.94 11.74
C SER A 230 -12.93 -14.07 12.36
N ALA A 231 -13.16 -15.11 13.19
CA ALA A 231 -14.43 -15.24 13.93
C ALA A 231 -14.43 -14.46 15.27
N ALA A 232 -13.28 -13.95 15.68
CA ALA A 232 -13.09 -13.27 16.95
C ALA A 232 -13.08 -11.73 16.82
N LEU A 233 -12.78 -11.22 15.62
CA LEU A 233 -12.91 -9.78 15.33
C LEU A 233 -14.35 -9.29 15.36
N SER A 234 -15.33 -10.18 15.11
CA SER A 234 -16.75 -9.88 15.32
C SER A 234 -17.23 -10.00 16.76
N ALA A 235 -16.43 -10.61 17.65
CA ALA A 235 -16.69 -10.61 19.09
C ALA A 235 -15.61 -9.71 19.70
N ARG A 236 -15.97 -8.49 20.07
CA ARG A 236 -15.09 -7.53 20.76
C ARG A 236 -14.15 -8.26 21.71
N ALA A 237 -12.88 -8.33 21.35
CA ALA A 237 -11.87 -8.87 22.23
C ALA A 237 -11.86 -8.01 23.50
N SER A 238 -12.16 -8.62 24.63
CA SER A 238 -12.00 -7.95 25.91
C SER A 238 -10.50 -7.90 26.17
N LEU A 239 -9.90 -6.73 25.97
CA LEU A 239 -8.50 -6.49 26.30
C LEU A 239 -8.33 -6.68 27.81
N THR A 240 -7.85 -7.82 28.22
CA THR A 240 -7.50 -8.11 29.60
C THR A 240 -6.06 -8.52 29.68
N ALA A 241 -5.28 -7.83 30.53
CA ALA A 241 -3.93 -8.29 30.84
C ALA A 241 -4.00 -9.74 31.36
N ALA A 242 -3.19 -10.61 30.75
CA ALA A 242 -3.15 -12.01 31.19
C ALA A 242 -2.75 -12.11 32.68
N PRO A 243 -3.48 -12.87 33.48
CA PRO A 243 -3.01 -13.14 34.84
C PRO A 243 -1.71 -13.96 34.75
N THR A 244 -0.64 -13.44 35.30
CA THR A 244 0.61 -14.17 35.49
C THR A 244 0.35 -15.44 36.31
N ALA A 245 0.50 -16.60 35.68
CA ALA A 245 0.45 -17.86 36.41
C ALA A 245 1.66 -17.91 37.37
N PRO A 246 1.46 -18.13 38.67
CA PRO A 246 2.58 -18.20 39.64
C PRO A 246 3.48 -19.39 39.29
N GLY A 247 4.76 -19.17 39.06
CA GLY A 247 5.79 -20.22 39.03
C GLY A 247 6.35 -20.55 37.62
N VAL A 248 6.12 -19.73 36.60
CA VAL A 248 6.75 -19.93 35.29
C VAL A 248 8.08 -19.17 35.24
N SER A 249 9.15 -19.87 34.88
CA SER A 249 10.45 -19.25 34.52
C SER A 249 10.26 -18.17 33.43
N PRO A 250 11.18 -17.19 33.33
CA PRO A 250 11.09 -16.17 32.27
C PRO A 250 10.74 -16.82 30.94
N SER A 251 9.59 -16.51 30.39
CA SER A 251 9.18 -17.09 29.12
C SER A 251 9.81 -16.27 28.00
N ALA A 252 10.23 -16.95 26.95
CA ALA A 252 10.77 -16.30 25.77
C ALA A 252 9.66 -15.72 24.87
N LEU A 253 8.56 -15.25 25.44
CA LEU A 253 7.36 -14.82 24.72
C LEU A 253 6.90 -13.46 25.22
N PRO A 254 6.29 -12.61 24.38
CA PRO A 254 5.59 -11.42 24.84
C PRO A 254 4.64 -11.79 25.99
N GLN A 255 4.62 -10.98 27.02
CA GLN A 255 3.77 -11.26 28.19
C GLN A 255 2.41 -10.57 28.11
N PHE A 256 2.21 -9.76 27.06
CA PHE A 256 0.92 -9.22 26.72
C PHE A 256 0.12 -10.27 25.96
N GLY A 257 -1.09 -10.55 26.36
CA GLY A 257 -1.93 -11.53 25.70
C GLY A 257 -3.36 -11.04 25.57
N ILE A 258 -3.94 -11.27 24.42
CA ILE A 258 -5.36 -11.05 24.14
C ILE A 258 -6.09 -12.37 24.38
N SER A 259 -7.10 -12.35 25.26
CA SER A 259 -8.01 -13.50 25.39
C SER A 259 -9.02 -13.46 24.25
N VAL A 260 -8.88 -14.36 23.29
CA VAL A 260 -9.83 -14.50 22.21
C VAL A 260 -10.94 -15.46 22.65
N GLY A 261 -12.15 -14.94 22.74
CA GLY A 261 -13.30 -15.65 23.31
C GLY A 261 -13.83 -16.80 22.44
N GLY A 262 -14.35 -17.83 23.07
CA GLY A 262 -14.97 -19.02 22.47
C GLY A 262 -15.07 -20.13 23.51
N SER A 263 -15.57 -21.32 23.10
CA SER A 263 -15.63 -22.50 23.96
C SER A 263 -14.27 -23.05 24.39
N GLN A 264 -13.20 -22.59 23.76
CA GLN A 264 -11.79 -22.84 24.09
C GLN A 264 -11.04 -21.52 23.95
N PRO A 265 -11.00 -20.66 24.99
CA PRO A 265 -10.25 -19.42 24.94
C PRO A 265 -8.75 -19.74 24.79
N TYR A 266 -8.09 -19.11 23.84
CA TYR A 266 -6.65 -19.15 23.72
C TYR A 266 -6.07 -17.76 23.97
N LEU A 267 -4.82 -17.70 24.37
CA LEU A 267 -4.08 -16.49 24.59
C LEU A 267 -3.19 -16.26 23.35
N ALA A 268 -3.47 -15.19 22.60
CA ALA A 268 -2.53 -14.67 21.62
C ALA A 268 -1.54 -13.77 22.36
N GLU A 269 -0.25 -13.96 22.13
CA GLU A 269 0.82 -13.16 22.74
C GLU A 269 1.29 -12.14 21.72
N ASP A 270 1.03 -10.85 21.98
CA ASP A 270 1.22 -9.77 21.05
C ASP A 270 2.28 -8.76 21.53
N VAL A 271 2.84 -8.00 20.60
CA VAL A 271 3.78 -6.92 20.87
C VAL A 271 2.99 -5.62 21.04
N GLY A 272 3.10 -5.01 22.21
CA GLY A 272 2.49 -3.72 22.47
C GLY A 272 3.39 -2.53 22.05
N PRO A 273 2.85 -1.29 22.05
CA PRO A 273 3.60 -0.10 21.64
C PRO A 273 4.91 0.14 22.40
N TYR A 274 4.93 -0.13 23.70
CA TYR A 274 6.16 0.02 24.51
C TYR A 274 7.14 -1.12 24.33
N ASP A 275 6.67 -2.34 23.98
CA ASP A 275 7.55 -3.42 23.52
C ASP A 275 8.22 -3.04 22.22
N PHE A 276 7.44 -2.57 21.23
CA PHE A 276 7.96 -2.05 19.97
C PHE A 276 9.01 -0.95 20.21
N ALA A 277 8.68 0.03 21.05
CA ALA A 277 9.59 1.13 21.37
C ALA A 277 10.89 0.67 22.05
N THR A 278 10.85 -0.44 22.80
CA THR A 278 12.02 -1.08 23.41
C THR A 278 12.83 -1.84 22.38
N ILE A 279 12.18 -2.68 21.57
CA ILE A 279 12.80 -3.53 20.55
C ILE A 279 13.54 -2.65 19.53
N TYR A 280 12.89 -1.62 19.01
CA TYR A 280 13.42 -0.74 17.96
C TYR A 280 14.11 0.51 18.48
N ASN A 281 14.42 0.56 19.79
CA ASN A 281 15.16 1.63 20.42
C ASN A 281 14.53 3.03 20.26
N VAL A 282 13.22 3.12 20.28
CA VAL A 282 12.45 4.37 20.21
C VAL A 282 12.36 5.06 21.58
N LEU A 283 12.41 4.30 22.68
CA LEU A 283 12.31 4.84 24.05
C LEU A 283 13.30 5.97 24.34
N PRO A 284 14.59 5.90 23.93
CA PRO A 284 15.54 7.00 24.15
C PRO A 284 15.11 8.31 23.46
N LEU A 285 14.42 8.22 22.30
CA LEU A 285 13.89 9.39 21.60
C LEU A 285 12.76 10.02 22.40
N TRP A 286 11.82 9.20 22.89
CA TRP A 286 10.71 9.68 23.72
C TRP A 286 11.17 10.29 25.06
N ASN A 287 12.25 9.77 25.63
CA ASN A 287 12.81 10.18 26.91
C ASN A 287 13.95 11.20 26.80
N ALA A 288 14.22 11.74 25.62
CA ALA A 288 15.20 12.79 25.42
C ALA A 288 14.81 14.05 26.19
N SER A 289 15.79 14.91 26.50
CA SER A 289 15.55 16.20 27.19
C SER A 289 14.57 17.10 26.43
N VAL A 290 14.55 17.00 25.10
CA VAL A 290 13.51 17.49 24.22
C VAL A 290 12.94 16.24 23.54
N PRO A 291 11.75 15.76 23.90
CA PRO A 291 11.20 14.52 23.34
C PRO A 291 11.07 14.56 21.82
N ILE A 292 11.50 13.49 21.18
CA ILE A 292 11.29 13.22 19.77
C ILE A 292 10.20 12.16 19.69
N ASP A 293 8.97 12.58 19.66
CA ASP A 293 7.79 11.73 19.86
C ASP A 293 6.63 12.08 18.89
N GLY A 294 6.93 12.81 17.83
CA GLY A 294 5.98 13.25 16.84
C GLY A 294 5.33 14.61 17.12
N THR A 295 5.65 15.26 18.25
CA THR A 295 5.12 16.60 18.56
C THR A 295 5.36 17.58 17.41
N GLY A 296 4.29 18.21 16.92
CA GLY A 296 4.32 19.17 15.80
C GLY A 296 4.42 18.52 14.41
N GLN A 297 4.39 17.19 14.31
CA GLN A 297 4.32 16.48 13.04
C GLN A 297 2.90 16.04 12.73
N THR A 298 2.61 15.91 11.43
CA THR A 298 1.36 15.35 10.93
C THR A 298 1.67 14.15 10.05
N ILE A 299 0.94 13.05 10.28
CA ILE A 299 1.00 11.83 9.47
C ILE A 299 -0.37 11.65 8.83
N ALA A 300 -0.42 11.51 7.51
CA ALA A 300 -1.62 11.14 6.79
C ALA A 300 -1.68 9.63 6.58
N ILE A 301 -2.85 9.07 6.77
CA ILE A 301 -3.19 7.69 6.44
C ILE A 301 -4.11 7.73 5.23
N ALA A 302 -3.73 7.11 4.13
CA ALA A 302 -4.62 6.89 3.00
C ALA A 302 -5.44 5.64 3.23
N GLY A 303 -6.75 5.76 3.19
CA GLY A 303 -7.65 4.66 3.53
C GLY A 303 -8.92 4.63 2.69
N THR A 304 -9.68 3.55 2.87
CA THR A 304 -10.93 3.25 2.15
C THR A 304 -12.12 3.14 3.08
N SER A 305 -11.91 3.23 4.39
CA SER A 305 -12.94 3.19 5.42
C SER A 305 -12.69 4.27 6.46
N ASP A 306 -13.74 4.88 6.98
CA ASP A 306 -13.67 5.60 8.25
C ASP A 306 -13.45 4.62 9.42
N ILE A 307 -13.15 5.12 10.60
CA ILE A 307 -12.84 4.34 11.80
C ILE A 307 -13.77 4.69 12.95
N GLU A 308 -13.87 3.81 13.95
CA GLU A 308 -14.71 3.98 15.13
C GLU A 308 -14.09 4.94 16.15
N VAL A 309 -14.64 6.16 16.25
CA VAL A 309 -14.17 7.19 17.20
C VAL A 309 -15.24 7.65 18.20
N GLY A 310 -16.30 6.86 18.36
CA GLY A 310 -17.35 7.13 19.36
C GLY A 310 -18.44 8.11 18.93
N GLN A 311 -18.63 8.33 17.64
CA GLN A 311 -19.57 9.32 17.09
C GLN A 311 -20.67 8.69 16.21
N ALA A 312 -21.29 7.61 16.69
CA ALA A 312 -22.31 6.85 15.95
C ALA A 312 -23.46 7.66 15.33
N THR A 313 -23.70 8.88 15.81
CA THR A 313 -24.77 9.73 15.29
C THR A 313 -24.34 10.58 14.09
N THR A 314 -23.06 10.64 13.80
CA THR A 314 -22.49 11.50 12.74
C THR A 314 -21.79 10.68 11.64
N GLU A 315 -21.67 9.37 11.83
CA GLU A 315 -20.93 8.47 10.96
C GLU A 315 -21.84 7.37 10.44
N THR A 316 -21.90 7.18 9.14
CA THR A 316 -22.62 6.06 8.54
C THR A 316 -21.90 4.75 8.88
N GLY A 317 -22.64 3.76 9.36
CA GLY A 317 -22.10 2.43 9.71
C GLY A 317 -21.40 2.33 11.07
N SER A 318 -21.18 3.43 11.80
CA SER A 318 -20.51 3.41 13.10
C SER A 318 -21.34 2.71 14.18
N SER A 319 -20.67 1.88 14.98
CA SER A 319 -21.23 1.25 16.18
C SER A 319 -21.25 2.16 17.41
N GLY A 320 -20.56 3.31 17.35
CA GLY A 320 -20.33 4.20 18.50
C GLY A 320 -19.20 3.74 19.42
N ALA A 321 -18.41 2.73 19.03
CA ALA A 321 -17.19 2.38 19.72
C ALA A 321 -16.14 3.50 19.56
N ASN A 322 -15.14 3.52 20.44
CA ASN A 322 -13.98 4.40 20.29
C ASN A 322 -12.73 3.56 20.45
N ASP A 323 -12.30 2.96 19.34
CA ASP A 323 -11.19 2.01 19.34
C ASP A 323 -9.88 2.72 19.66
N ILE A 324 -9.66 3.89 19.06
CA ILE A 324 -8.43 4.68 19.28
C ILE A 324 -8.27 5.09 20.75
N ALA A 325 -9.33 5.60 21.38
CA ALA A 325 -9.28 5.98 22.79
C ALA A 325 -9.08 4.76 23.71
N THR A 326 -9.71 3.64 23.37
CA THR A 326 -9.59 2.37 24.11
C THR A 326 -8.16 1.85 24.01
N PHE A 327 -7.60 1.75 22.82
CA PHE A 327 -6.23 1.31 22.57
C PHE A 327 -5.21 2.18 23.32
N ARG A 328 -5.29 3.51 23.16
CA ARG A 328 -4.35 4.44 23.80
C ARG A 328 -4.42 4.39 25.33
N THR A 329 -5.64 4.29 25.87
CA THR A 329 -5.84 4.16 27.34
C THR A 329 -5.25 2.85 27.86
N PHE A 330 -5.47 1.75 27.15
CA PHE A 330 -4.98 0.43 27.55
C PHE A 330 -3.46 0.37 27.61
N PHE A 331 -2.78 0.92 26.61
CA PHE A 331 -1.32 0.95 26.55
C PHE A 331 -0.68 2.14 27.27
N GLY A 332 -1.45 2.99 27.95
CA GLY A 332 -0.91 4.15 28.67
C GLY A 332 -0.24 5.18 27.75
N LEU A 333 -0.67 5.26 26.52
CA LEU A 333 -0.23 6.29 25.58
C LEU A 333 -0.88 7.64 25.92
N PRO A 334 -0.30 8.79 25.51
CA PRO A 334 -0.90 10.10 25.79
C PRO A 334 -2.37 10.17 25.35
N THR A 335 -3.22 10.64 26.25
CA THR A 335 -4.65 10.83 25.99
C THR A 335 -4.99 12.32 26.05
N GLY A 336 -5.26 12.92 24.95
CA GLY A 336 -5.69 14.30 24.85
C GLY A 336 -6.52 14.46 23.57
N SER A 337 -7.44 15.41 23.52
CA SER A 337 -8.39 15.54 22.39
C SER A 337 -7.71 15.60 21.01
N ALA A 338 -6.53 16.22 20.92
CA ALA A 338 -5.79 16.32 19.67
C ALA A 338 -5.11 15.01 19.23
N VAL A 339 -4.86 14.08 20.16
CA VAL A 339 -4.12 12.84 19.91
C VAL A 339 -5.06 11.62 19.86
N ASN A 340 -6.18 11.67 20.61
CA ASN A 340 -7.17 10.59 20.68
C ASN A 340 -8.21 10.63 19.58
N THR A 341 -8.31 11.76 18.87
CA THR A 341 -9.30 11.94 17.82
C THR A 341 -8.56 12.35 16.57
N PRO A 342 -8.26 11.42 15.67
CA PRO A 342 -7.63 11.76 14.39
C PRO A 342 -8.53 12.72 13.62
N ILE A 343 -7.91 13.60 12.84
CA ILE A 343 -8.65 14.41 11.87
C ILE A 343 -9.08 13.42 10.76
N ARG A 344 -10.37 13.40 10.44
CA ARG A 344 -10.94 12.54 9.42
C ARG A 344 -11.46 13.39 8.28
N ILE A 345 -11.05 13.06 7.07
CA ILE A 345 -11.36 13.81 5.85
C ILE A 345 -11.84 12.83 4.79
N SER A 346 -12.92 13.18 4.09
CA SER A 346 -13.30 12.47 2.88
C SER A 346 -12.37 12.88 1.74
N GLY A 347 -11.74 11.91 1.09
CA GLY A 347 -10.89 12.14 -0.08
C GLY A 347 -11.69 12.41 -1.36
N ASN A 348 -12.98 12.02 -1.37
CA ASN A 348 -13.93 12.29 -2.44
C ASN A 348 -15.15 13.04 -1.92
N SER A 349 -16.19 13.18 -2.75
CA SER A 349 -17.45 13.89 -2.37
C SER A 349 -18.38 13.05 -1.50
N GLU A 350 -18.09 11.77 -1.32
CA GLU A 350 -18.92 10.86 -0.54
C GLU A 350 -18.74 11.09 0.97
N PRO A 351 -19.77 10.80 1.79
CA PRO A 351 -19.63 10.92 3.24
C PRO A 351 -18.67 9.88 3.79
N LEU A 352 -18.01 10.21 4.89
CA LEU A 352 -17.22 9.25 5.65
C LEU A 352 -18.11 8.09 6.10
N THR A 353 -17.68 6.87 5.83
CA THR A 353 -18.39 5.63 6.12
C THR A 353 -17.48 4.62 6.81
N VAL A 354 -17.94 4.04 7.91
CA VAL A 354 -17.30 2.92 8.59
C VAL A 354 -17.73 1.63 7.92
N CYS A 355 -16.79 0.91 7.33
CA CYS A 355 -17.02 -0.36 6.63
C CYS A 355 -17.20 -1.53 7.62
N SER A 356 -18.25 -1.51 8.41
CA SER A 356 -18.48 -2.48 9.49
C SER A 356 -19.29 -3.73 9.08
N SER A 357 -19.81 -3.77 7.85
CA SER A 357 -20.68 -4.83 7.38
C SER A 357 -19.94 -5.80 6.47
N THR A 358 -20.11 -7.10 6.73
CA THR A 358 -19.65 -8.18 5.83
C THR A 358 -20.51 -8.34 4.58
N THR A 359 -21.63 -7.64 4.51
CA THR A 359 -22.58 -7.69 3.38
C THR A 359 -22.49 -6.47 2.48
N ASP A 360 -21.68 -5.50 2.81
CA ASP A 360 -21.39 -4.36 1.95
C ASP A 360 -20.57 -4.86 0.75
N THR A 361 -21.02 -4.57 -0.45
CA THR A 361 -20.35 -4.97 -1.69
C THR A 361 -19.31 -3.96 -2.17
N LEU A 362 -19.26 -2.79 -1.55
CA LEU A 362 -18.35 -1.70 -1.92
C LEU A 362 -17.16 -1.58 -0.98
N CYS A 363 -17.32 -1.87 0.30
CA CYS A 363 -16.23 -1.95 1.26
C CYS A 363 -16.46 -3.05 2.30
N GLY A 364 -15.41 -3.52 2.93
CA GLY A 364 -15.44 -4.65 3.86
C GLY A 364 -14.91 -4.34 5.25
N THR A 365 -15.12 -5.27 6.18
CA THR A 365 -14.55 -5.18 7.52
C THR A 365 -13.01 -5.19 7.52
N SER A 366 -12.37 -5.69 6.46
CA SER A 366 -10.93 -5.64 6.26
C SER A 366 -10.45 -4.19 6.12
N ASP A 367 -11.20 -3.34 5.41
CA ASP A 367 -10.87 -1.92 5.25
C ASP A 367 -10.91 -1.17 6.58
N LEU A 368 -11.94 -1.44 7.41
CA LEU A 368 -12.04 -0.88 8.75
C LEU A 368 -10.86 -1.32 9.63
N LEU A 369 -10.53 -2.62 9.59
CA LEU A 369 -9.44 -3.18 10.39
C LEU A 369 -8.10 -2.53 10.02
N GLU A 370 -7.80 -2.45 8.72
CA GLU A 370 -6.55 -1.86 8.23
C GLU A 370 -6.42 -0.40 8.66
N ASN A 371 -7.45 0.41 8.42
CA ASN A 371 -7.39 1.83 8.76
C ASN A 371 -7.30 2.06 10.28
N THR A 372 -7.94 1.20 11.08
CA THR A 372 -7.81 1.26 12.54
C THR A 372 -6.39 0.92 12.97
N LEU A 373 -5.81 -0.15 12.41
CA LEU A 373 -4.43 -0.57 12.65
C LEU A 373 -3.45 0.55 12.30
N ASP A 374 -3.58 1.13 11.13
CA ASP A 374 -2.70 2.21 10.65
C ASP A 374 -2.72 3.43 11.56
N VAL A 375 -3.92 3.87 11.98
CA VAL A 375 -4.08 5.00 12.88
C VAL A 375 -3.52 4.68 14.27
N GLU A 376 -3.81 3.51 14.83
CA GLU A 376 -3.35 3.10 16.15
C GLU A 376 -1.82 3.01 16.22
N TRP A 377 -1.20 2.35 15.25
CA TRP A 377 0.24 2.11 15.26
C TRP A 377 1.06 3.33 14.86
N SER A 378 0.65 4.11 13.86
CA SER A 378 1.30 5.38 13.54
C SER A 378 1.26 6.33 14.74
N ALA A 379 0.11 6.41 15.42
CA ALA A 379 -0.07 7.19 16.64
C ALA A 379 0.62 6.58 17.87
N SER A 380 1.10 5.35 17.81
CA SER A 380 1.82 4.71 18.91
C SER A 380 3.31 5.02 18.87
N VAL A 381 3.92 4.97 17.72
CA VAL A 381 5.34 5.25 17.53
C VAL A 381 5.61 6.75 17.59
N ALA A 382 4.85 7.54 16.84
CA ALA A 382 4.85 9.00 16.90
C ALA A 382 3.73 9.47 17.85
N LYS A 383 3.84 9.13 19.13
CA LYS A 383 2.74 9.18 20.11
C LYS A 383 2.09 10.53 20.35
N ASN A 384 2.73 11.62 19.93
CA ASN A 384 2.23 13.00 19.99
C ASN A 384 2.06 13.66 18.62
N ALA A 385 2.18 12.90 17.51
CA ALA A 385 1.86 13.41 16.18
C ALA A 385 0.36 13.61 16.00
N GLN A 386 -0.02 14.54 15.14
CA GLN A 386 -1.38 14.61 14.62
C GLN A 386 -1.55 13.55 13.54
N ILE A 387 -2.57 12.71 13.68
CA ILE A 387 -2.95 11.76 12.61
C ILE A 387 -4.10 12.35 11.82
N VAL A 388 -4.01 12.25 10.50
CA VAL A 388 -5.07 12.63 9.56
C VAL A 388 -5.41 11.38 8.74
N LEU A 389 -6.57 10.81 8.98
CA LEU A 389 -7.12 9.76 8.14
C LEU A 389 -7.86 10.42 6.98
N VAL A 390 -7.43 10.14 5.76
CA VAL A 390 -8.15 10.49 4.54
C VAL A 390 -8.77 9.21 4.01
N ALA A 391 -10.08 9.10 4.10
CA ALA A 391 -10.83 7.92 3.69
C ALA A 391 -11.86 8.31 2.63
N SER A 392 -11.95 7.51 1.59
CA SER A 392 -12.94 7.68 0.53
C SER A 392 -13.84 6.45 0.48
N TYR A 393 -15.14 6.70 0.34
CA TYR A 393 -16.10 5.62 0.15
C TYR A 393 -16.44 5.53 -1.34
N PRO A 394 -16.44 4.33 -1.94
CA PRO A 394 -16.66 4.21 -3.37
C PRO A 394 -18.12 4.51 -3.74
N ALA A 395 -18.32 5.36 -4.73
CA ALA A 395 -19.65 5.70 -5.26
C ALA A 395 -20.26 4.54 -6.07
N SER A 396 -19.42 3.65 -6.61
CA SER A 396 -19.82 2.48 -7.38
C SER A 396 -18.74 1.40 -7.35
N THR A 397 -19.02 0.25 -7.96
CA THR A 397 -18.06 -0.86 -8.08
C THR A 397 -16.89 -0.56 -9.04
N THR A 398 -16.89 0.56 -9.75
CA THR A 398 -15.81 0.98 -10.65
C THR A 398 -15.05 2.20 -10.13
N ASP A 399 -15.23 2.57 -8.87
CA ASP A 399 -14.59 3.71 -8.21
C ASP A 399 -13.34 3.26 -7.43
N ASP A 400 -12.17 3.78 -7.78
CA ASP A 400 -10.91 3.53 -7.07
C ASP A 400 -10.78 4.50 -5.89
N ASN A 401 -11.50 4.22 -4.84
CA ASN A 401 -11.58 5.06 -3.66
C ASN A 401 -10.25 5.21 -2.90
N LEU A 402 -9.34 4.25 -2.99
CA LEU A 402 -8.00 4.42 -2.41
C LEU A 402 -7.23 5.54 -3.12
N TYR A 403 -7.22 5.50 -4.47
CA TYR A 403 -6.55 6.56 -5.23
C TYR A 403 -7.15 7.95 -4.96
N ASP A 404 -8.45 8.03 -4.66
CA ASP A 404 -9.07 9.27 -4.20
C ASP A 404 -8.42 9.82 -2.94
N SER A 405 -8.21 8.94 -1.95
CA SER A 405 -7.59 9.30 -0.67
C SER A 405 -6.13 9.74 -0.86
N GLU A 406 -5.36 8.98 -1.61
CA GLU A 406 -3.96 9.24 -1.93
C GLU A 406 -3.78 10.56 -2.69
N SER A 407 -4.54 10.71 -3.78
CA SER A 407 -4.55 11.90 -4.61
C SER A 407 -4.99 13.14 -3.83
N TYR A 408 -5.96 13.00 -2.91
CA TYR A 408 -6.37 14.08 -2.02
C TYR A 408 -5.22 14.55 -1.13
N ILE A 409 -4.50 13.61 -0.51
CA ILE A 409 -3.36 13.92 0.38
C ILE A 409 -2.30 14.72 -0.36
N VAL A 410 -1.91 14.26 -1.54
CA VAL A 410 -0.89 14.91 -2.37
C VAL A 410 -1.38 16.27 -2.85
N ASN A 411 -2.53 16.33 -3.52
CA ASN A 411 -3.03 17.57 -4.13
C ASN A 411 -3.48 18.66 -3.13
N ASN A 412 -3.55 18.34 -1.83
CA ASN A 412 -3.90 19.31 -0.79
C ASN A 412 -2.79 19.50 0.26
N LEU A 413 -1.63 18.85 0.10
CA LEU A 413 -0.51 18.93 1.04
C LEU A 413 -0.95 18.65 2.49
N THR A 414 -1.78 17.62 2.67
CA THR A 414 -2.43 17.31 3.94
C THR A 414 -1.42 17.02 5.05
N ALA A 415 -0.32 16.35 4.72
CA ALA A 415 0.79 16.04 5.63
C ALA A 415 2.11 15.92 4.86
N ARG A 416 3.24 15.83 5.60
CA ARG A 416 4.57 15.58 5.01
C ARG A 416 5.00 14.11 5.11
N ILE A 417 4.19 13.28 5.75
CA ILE A 417 4.40 11.85 5.87
C ILE A 417 3.07 11.19 5.50
N MET A 418 3.10 10.22 4.61
CA MET A 418 1.92 9.47 4.19
C MET A 418 2.18 7.98 4.33
N ASN A 419 1.22 7.27 4.91
CA ASN A 419 1.17 5.81 4.99
C ASN A 419 0.09 5.27 4.07
N VAL A 420 0.44 4.18 3.36
CA VAL A 420 -0.44 3.45 2.44
C VAL A 420 -0.26 1.95 2.70
N SER A 421 -1.24 1.31 3.34
CA SER A 421 -1.21 -0.11 3.68
C SER A 421 -2.03 -0.97 2.71
N TYR A 422 -2.02 -0.59 1.46
CA TYR A 422 -2.78 -1.21 0.38
C TYR A 422 -1.86 -1.63 -0.75
N GLY A 423 -2.31 -2.59 -1.56
CA GLY A 423 -1.55 -3.01 -2.72
C GLY A 423 -2.40 -3.61 -3.83
N GLU A 424 -1.85 -3.55 -5.00
CA GLU A 424 -2.29 -4.23 -6.21
C GLU A 424 -1.04 -4.61 -7.01
N CYS A 425 -1.07 -5.77 -7.65
CA CYS A 425 0.10 -6.19 -8.41
C CYS A 425 0.34 -5.29 -9.64
N GLU A 426 1.61 -5.12 -10.01
CA GLU A 426 1.99 -4.27 -11.13
C GLU A 426 1.38 -4.72 -12.47
N LEU A 427 1.12 -6.03 -12.68
CA LEU A 427 0.43 -6.52 -13.86
C LEU A 427 -1.07 -6.19 -13.83
N GLY A 428 -1.70 -6.23 -12.65
CA GLY A 428 -3.09 -5.86 -12.44
C GLY A 428 -3.32 -4.37 -12.66
N ASN A 429 -2.45 -3.54 -12.13
CA ASN A 429 -2.48 -2.09 -12.36
C ASN A 429 -2.39 -1.71 -13.85
N GLY A 430 -1.71 -2.52 -14.65
CA GLY A 430 -1.47 -2.23 -16.05
C GLY A 430 -0.61 -0.98 -16.29
N THR A 431 -0.46 -0.60 -17.55
CA THR A 431 0.41 0.53 -17.91
C THR A 431 -0.08 1.86 -17.33
N ALA A 432 -1.38 2.13 -17.43
CA ALA A 432 -1.95 3.38 -16.91
C ALA A 432 -1.82 3.49 -15.39
N GLY A 433 -2.17 2.44 -14.66
CA GLY A 433 -2.08 2.44 -13.21
C GLY A 433 -0.65 2.58 -12.70
N ASN A 434 0.31 1.88 -13.30
CA ASN A 434 1.71 1.99 -12.92
C ASN A 434 2.29 3.40 -13.19
N VAL A 435 1.93 4.03 -14.33
CA VAL A 435 2.32 5.41 -14.61
C VAL A 435 1.67 6.37 -13.63
N GLN A 436 0.40 6.15 -13.30
CA GLN A 436 -0.35 7.00 -12.37
C GLN A 436 0.31 7.01 -10.98
N TYR A 437 0.69 5.84 -10.43
CA TYR A 437 1.40 5.77 -9.15
C TYR A 437 2.82 6.35 -9.21
N TYR A 438 3.55 6.10 -10.31
CA TYR A 438 4.85 6.74 -10.52
C TYR A 438 4.75 8.26 -10.47
N ASP A 439 3.80 8.84 -11.19
CA ASP A 439 3.59 10.27 -11.27
C ASP A 439 3.08 10.86 -9.95
N LEU A 440 2.20 10.16 -9.24
CA LEU A 440 1.67 10.59 -7.94
C LEU A 440 2.78 10.65 -6.89
N TRP A 441 3.60 9.59 -6.78
CA TRP A 441 4.70 9.57 -5.82
C TRP A 441 5.84 10.51 -6.19
N GLN A 442 6.10 10.70 -7.48
CA GLN A 442 7.04 11.73 -7.92
C GLN A 442 6.55 13.14 -7.56
N THR A 443 5.26 13.40 -7.74
CA THR A 443 4.64 14.66 -7.31
C THR A 443 4.78 14.83 -5.80
N ALA A 444 4.41 13.82 -5.00
CA ALA A 444 4.59 13.82 -3.55
C ALA A 444 6.04 14.11 -3.13
N ALA A 445 7.01 13.45 -3.77
CA ALA A 445 8.43 13.70 -3.52
C ALA A 445 8.85 15.14 -3.83
N SER A 446 8.35 15.71 -4.94
CA SER A 446 8.63 17.10 -5.31
C SER A 446 8.03 18.13 -4.34
N GLU A 447 7.01 17.72 -3.61
CA GLU A 447 6.32 18.50 -2.58
C GLU A 447 6.88 18.27 -1.18
N GLY A 448 7.86 17.39 -1.04
CA GLY A 448 8.47 17.03 0.25
C GLY A 448 7.58 16.16 1.11
N ILE A 449 6.76 15.32 0.51
CA ILE A 449 5.97 14.29 1.19
C ILE A 449 6.75 12.97 1.12
N ALA A 450 7.06 12.39 2.26
CA ALA A 450 7.62 11.04 2.36
C ALA A 450 6.49 10.01 2.34
N VAL A 451 6.48 9.13 1.35
CA VAL A 451 5.45 8.11 1.16
C VAL A 451 6.00 6.75 1.58
N PHE A 452 5.27 6.05 2.44
CA PHE A 452 5.55 4.70 2.89
C PHE A 452 4.43 3.79 2.41
N VAL A 453 4.76 2.78 1.62
CA VAL A 453 3.79 1.88 1.00
C VAL A 453 4.08 0.45 1.40
N ALA A 454 3.07 -0.30 1.80
CA ALA A 454 3.20 -1.72 2.05
C ALA A 454 3.64 -2.46 0.78
N ALA A 455 4.71 -3.26 0.88
CA ALA A 455 5.22 -4.04 -0.26
C ALA A 455 4.35 -5.27 -0.57
N GLY A 456 3.39 -5.57 0.30
CA GLY A 456 2.47 -6.69 0.19
C GLY A 456 2.77 -7.84 1.14
N ASP A 457 1.83 -8.77 1.22
CA ASP A 457 1.83 -9.91 2.13
C ASP A 457 1.92 -11.25 1.40
N SER A 458 2.30 -11.23 0.13
CA SER A 458 2.40 -12.43 -0.73
C SER A 458 3.81 -12.67 -1.27
N GLY A 459 4.83 -12.25 -0.54
CA GLY A 459 6.21 -12.37 -0.98
C GLY A 459 6.44 -11.71 -2.34
N SER A 460 7.11 -12.41 -3.24
CA SER A 460 7.32 -11.98 -4.63
C SER A 460 6.25 -12.48 -5.60
N SER A 461 5.04 -12.75 -5.12
CA SER A 461 3.90 -13.27 -5.90
C SER A 461 2.67 -12.37 -5.76
N SER A 462 2.86 -11.05 -5.83
CA SER A 462 1.79 -10.08 -5.55
C SER A 462 0.53 -10.23 -6.42
N CYS A 463 0.63 -10.81 -7.62
CA CYS A 463 -0.55 -11.11 -8.45
C CYS A 463 -1.30 -12.39 -8.03
N ASP A 464 -0.72 -13.18 -7.16
CA ASP A 464 -1.31 -14.42 -6.64
C ASP A 464 -1.71 -14.28 -5.18
N GLN A 465 -2.15 -13.11 -4.79
CA GLN A 465 -2.65 -12.86 -3.44
C GLN A 465 -3.82 -13.79 -3.19
N GLY A 466 -3.60 -14.82 -2.36
CA GLY A 466 -4.64 -15.77 -2.00
C GLY A 466 -5.60 -15.16 -0.99
N GLY A 467 -6.82 -15.61 -1.02
CA GLY A 467 -7.71 -15.58 0.14
C GLY A 467 -8.79 -14.53 0.22
N ASP A 468 -8.68 -13.38 -0.42
CA ASP A 468 -9.69 -12.31 -0.21
C ASP A 468 -10.79 -12.27 -1.27
N GLU A 469 -10.63 -12.99 -2.35
CA GLU A 469 -11.65 -13.08 -3.37
C GLU A 469 -12.77 -14.03 -2.93
N GLY A 470 -13.81 -13.48 -2.32
CA GLY A 470 -15.04 -14.20 -1.98
C GLY A 470 -15.13 -14.82 -0.60
N GLY A 471 -14.27 -14.44 0.35
CA GLY A 471 -14.39 -14.89 1.76
C GLY A 471 -14.08 -16.37 1.99
N ASN A 472 -13.61 -17.07 0.98
CA ASN A 472 -13.08 -18.42 1.10
C ASN A 472 -11.56 -18.30 1.21
N ASN A 473 -11.03 -18.26 2.42
CA ASN A 473 -9.59 -18.26 2.74
C ASN A 473 -8.89 -19.55 2.25
N LEU A 474 -9.12 -19.94 1.01
CA LEU A 474 -8.43 -21.08 0.41
C LEU A 474 -7.13 -20.60 -0.21
N PRO A 475 -5.98 -21.16 0.17
CA PRO A 475 -4.72 -20.88 -0.45
C PRO A 475 -4.72 -21.34 -1.90
N TYR A 476 -4.15 -20.53 -2.75
CA TYR A 476 -3.96 -20.88 -4.15
C TYR A 476 -2.45 -20.91 -4.44
N PRO A 477 -1.99 -21.88 -5.26
CA PRO A 477 -0.63 -21.85 -5.73
C PRO A 477 -0.38 -20.61 -6.59
N ALA A 478 0.83 -20.10 -6.56
CA ALA A 478 1.23 -19.00 -7.43
C ALA A 478 1.18 -19.43 -8.90
N GLU A 479 0.40 -18.72 -9.72
CA GLU A 479 0.23 -18.99 -11.15
C GLU A 479 0.77 -17.85 -12.04
N SER A 480 0.96 -16.66 -11.47
CA SER A 480 1.30 -15.44 -12.21
C SER A 480 2.81 -15.15 -12.29
N GLY A 481 3.62 -15.97 -11.62
CA GLY A 481 5.07 -15.79 -11.57
C GLY A 481 5.53 -14.71 -10.60
N LEU A 482 6.78 -14.25 -10.74
CA LEU A 482 7.36 -13.24 -9.87
C LEU A 482 6.81 -11.85 -10.22
N THR A 483 6.15 -11.24 -9.25
CA THR A 483 5.54 -9.91 -9.37
C THR A 483 5.61 -9.16 -8.04
N VAL A 484 5.54 -7.84 -8.08
CA VAL A 484 5.55 -6.97 -6.90
C VAL A 484 4.31 -6.09 -6.87
N SER A 485 4.07 -5.40 -5.75
CA SER A 485 3.05 -4.36 -5.67
C SER A 485 3.41 -3.19 -6.59
N GLY A 486 2.50 -2.81 -7.48
CA GLY A 486 2.69 -1.68 -8.38
C GLY A 486 2.69 -0.34 -7.65
N LEU A 487 2.03 -0.26 -6.48
CA LEU A 487 2.02 0.93 -5.65
C LEU A 487 3.39 1.17 -4.99
N ALA A 488 4.07 0.08 -4.61
CA ALA A 488 5.34 0.09 -3.87
C ALA A 488 6.57 -0.15 -4.77
N SER A 489 6.47 0.10 -6.09
CA SER A 489 7.53 -0.24 -7.06
C SER A 489 8.18 0.97 -7.71
N THR A 490 7.97 2.17 -7.19
CA THR A 490 8.52 3.41 -7.74
C THR A 490 9.79 3.85 -7.00
N PRO A 491 10.64 4.71 -7.61
CA PRO A 491 11.81 5.24 -6.93
C PRO A 491 11.48 6.39 -5.95
N TYR A 492 10.20 6.76 -5.77
CA TYR A 492 9.76 7.93 -5.00
C TYR A 492 8.99 7.57 -3.74
N ASP A 493 8.74 6.29 -3.51
CA ASP A 493 8.15 5.74 -2.28
C ASP A 493 9.19 4.91 -1.51
N THR A 494 8.83 4.55 -0.29
CA THR A 494 9.54 3.59 0.53
C THR A 494 8.68 2.34 0.64
N ALA A 495 9.06 1.28 -0.08
CA ALA A 495 8.42 -0.02 0.05
C ALA A 495 8.76 -0.66 1.40
N VAL A 496 7.74 -1.06 2.16
CA VAL A 496 7.88 -1.63 3.50
C VAL A 496 7.42 -3.08 3.50
N GLY A 497 8.34 -4.00 3.75
CA GLY A 497 8.07 -5.43 3.94
C GLY A 497 7.91 -5.80 5.41
N GLY A 498 7.44 -7.02 5.68
CA GLY A 498 7.28 -7.57 7.02
C GLY A 498 8.50 -8.38 7.49
N THR A 499 8.67 -8.47 8.81
CA THR A 499 9.69 -9.30 9.45
C THR A 499 9.08 -10.16 10.55
N ASP A 500 9.73 -11.29 10.85
CA ASP A 500 9.45 -12.15 11.99
C ASP A 500 10.60 -12.14 12.98
N PHE A 501 10.30 -12.32 14.26
CA PHE A 501 11.32 -12.47 15.29
C PHE A 501 12.01 -13.83 15.22
N ASN A 502 13.32 -13.82 14.97
CA ASN A 502 14.16 -15.02 14.93
C ASN A 502 14.90 -15.25 16.27
N TRP A 503 14.14 -15.50 17.31
CA TRP A 503 14.67 -15.65 18.68
C TRP A 503 14.78 -17.11 19.15
N CYS A 504 14.33 -18.08 18.31
CA CYS A 504 14.45 -19.49 18.53
C CYS A 504 15.31 -20.15 17.45
N SER A 505 16.30 -20.94 17.84
CA SER A 505 17.01 -21.80 16.88
C SER A 505 16.15 -23.00 16.52
N LEU A 506 16.11 -23.35 15.23
CA LEU A 506 15.43 -24.55 14.72
C LEU A 506 15.95 -25.85 15.31
N THR A 507 17.23 -25.87 15.74
CA THR A 507 17.90 -27.03 16.28
C THR A 507 17.78 -27.14 17.80
N ALA A 508 17.27 -26.11 18.47
CA ALA A 508 17.10 -26.14 19.92
C ALA A 508 15.83 -26.89 20.29
N THR A 509 15.95 -27.91 21.12
CA THR A 509 14.83 -28.63 21.72
C THR A 509 14.00 -27.73 22.64
N GLU A 510 14.56 -26.61 23.05
CA GLU A 510 13.92 -25.55 23.82
C GLU A 510 14.39 -24.20 23.25
N CYS A 511 13.49 -23.21 23.21
CA CYS A 511 13.88 -21.83 23.00
C CYS A 511 14.64 -21.33 24.22
N THR A 512 15.91 -21.68 24.32
CA THR A 512 16.81 -21.25 25.40
C THR A 512 17.41 -19.88 25.15
N ALA A 513 16.77 -19.09 24.31
CA ALA A 513 17.20 -17.73 24.01
C ALA A 513 17.42 -16.94 25.30
N ALA A 514 18.42 -16.09 25.31
CA ALA A 514 18.59 -15.07 26.35
C ALA A 514 17.22 -14.39 26.58
N PRO A 515 16.91 -14.00 27.81
CA PRO A 515 15.59 -13.47 28.11
C PRO A 515 15.37 -12.15 27.35
N TYR A 516 14.72 -12.26 26.19
CA TYR A 516 14.29 -11.09 25.44
C TYR A 516 13.07 -10.43 26.09
N TRP A 517 12.38 -11.19 26.96
CA TRP A 517 11.16 -10.79 27.62
C TRP A 517 11.27 -10.93 29.12
N SER A 518 10.71 -9.99 29.86
CA SER A 518 10.60 -10.08 31.34
C SER A 518 9.57 -11.14 31.73
N ALA A 519 9.58 -11.53 33.03
CA ALA A 519 8.66 -12.54 33.55
C ALA A 519 7.19 -12.10 33.62
N GLY A 520 6.87 -10.89 33.28
CA GLY A 520 5.51 -10.35 33.28
C GLY A 520 5.46 -8.93 32.77
N ASN A 521 4.27 -8.48 32.40
CA ASN A 521 4.02 -7.14 31.89
C ASN A 521 4.17 -6.07 32.98
N THR A 522 4.70 -4.91 32.58
CA THR A 522 4.75 -3.74 33.45
C THR A 522 3.60 -2.81 33.09
N ALA A 523 2.50 -2.89 33.83
CA ALA A 523 1.28 -2.09 33.56
C ALA A 523 1.56 -0.58 33.56
N SER A 524 2.44 -0.09 34.45
CA SER A 524 2.85 1.32 34.48
C SER A 524 3.72 1.76 33.30
N ALA A 525 4.21 0.80 32.51
CA ALA A 525 4.97 1.03 31.28
C ALA A 525 4.23 0.42 30.07
N GLY A 526 2.93 0.61 29.98
CA GLY A 526 2.10 0.25 28.83
C GLY A 526 2.08 -1.24 28.51
N GLN A 527 2.01 -2.08 29.54
CA GLN A 527 2.00 -3.54 29.42
C GLN A 527 3.30 -4.13 28.83
N SER A 528 4.41 -3.40 28.84
CA SER A 528 5.65 -3.84 28.22
C SER A 528 6.32 -5.01 28.94
N SER A 529 6.97 -5.84 28.19
CA SER A 529 7.76 -6.99 28.65
C SER A 529 9.10 -7.15 27.91
N ALA A 530 9.26 -6.52 26.75
CA ALA A 530 10.50 -6.56 25.98
C ALA A 530 11.69 -5.95 26.74
N LEU A 531 12.86 -6.58 26.62
CA LEU A 531 14.09 -6.18 27.31
C LEU A 531 15.13 -5.55 26.37
N GLY A 532 14.92 -5.61 25.06
CA GLY A 532 15.82 -5.07 24.06
C GLY A 532 15.49 -5.57 22.66
N TYR A 533 16.42 -5.34 21.74
CA TYR A 533 16.28 -5.77 20.33
C TYR A 533 16.18 -7.30 20.23
N LEU A 534 15.26 -7.77 19.41
CA LEU A 534 15.11 -9.15 19.01
C LEU A 534 15.67 -9.33 17.59
N PRO A 535 16.44 -10.40 17.33
CA PRO A 535 16.82 -10.74 15.95
C PRO A 535 15.60 -10.94 15.07
N GLU A 536 15.69 -10.51 13.83
CA GLU A 536 14.60 -10.59 12.86
C GLU A 536 15.05 -11.33 11.60
N VAL A 537 14.09 -11.93 10.92
CA VAL A 537 14.21 -12.50 9.58
C VAL A 537 13.07 -11.93 8.73
N PRO A 538 13.20 -11.91 7.39
CA PRO A 538 12.06 -11.60 6.54
C PRO A 538 10.89 -12.54 6.85
N TRP A 539 9.69 -11.98 6.97
CA TRP A 539 8.49 -12.78 7.20
C TRP A 539 8.23 -13.73 6.04
N ASN A 540 8.05 -15.01 6.35
CA ASN A 540 7.80 -16.05 5.37
C ASN A 540 7.00 -17.20 6.02
N ASP A 541 5.70 -17.25 5.78
CA ASP A 541 4.81 -18.32 6.24
C ASP A 541 4.49 -19.33 5.15
N THR A 542 5.26 -19.32 4.05
CA THR A 542 5.08 -20.26 2.95
C THR A 542 5.69 -21.63 3.26
N CYS A 543 5.40 -22.61 2.41
CA CYS A 543 6.02 -23.94 2.45
C CYS A 543 7.56 -23.94 2.30
N THR A 544 8.18 -22.81 1.96
CA THR A 544 9.64 -22.65 1.93
C THR A 544 10.23 -22.32 3.29
N ASN A 545 9.39 -21.98 4.29
CA ASN A 545 9.86 -21.70 5.65
C ASN A 545 10.30 -22.98 6.35
N PRO A 546 11.55 -23.08 6.82
CA PRO A 546 12.04 -24.27 7.52
C PRO A 546 11.26 -24.63 8.78
N LEU A 547 10.64 -23.65 9.47
CA LEU A 547 9.75 -23.88 10.60
C LEU A 547 8.43 -24.50 10.16
N ALA A 548 7.87 -24.02 9.05
CA ALA A 548 6.68 -24.61 8.43
C ALA A 548 6.96 -26.05 8.02
N LEU A 549 8.14 -26.34 7.43
CA LEU A 549 8.57 -27.72 7.11
C LEU A 549 8.62 -28.62 8.35
N GLN A 550 9.20 -28.15 9.44
CA GLN A 550 9.25 -28.90 10.70
C GLN A 550 7.87 -29.14 11.29
N PHE A 551 6.97 -28.17 11.18
CA PHE A 551 5.56 -28.31 11.58
C PHE A 551 4.89 -29.43 10.75
N MET A 552 5.13 -29.46 9.44
CA MET A 552 4.57 -30.45 8.53
C MET A 552 5.08 -31.87 8.82
N GLU A 553 6.38 -32.05 9.05
CA GLU A 553 6.95 -33.34 9.43
C GLU A 553 6.33 -33.89 10.72
N ASN A 554 5.98 -33.04 11.66
CA ASN A 554 5.33 -33.42 12.93
C ASN A 554 3.82 -33.73 12.78
N PHE A 555 3.15 -33.12 11.82
CA PHE A 555 1.70 -33.27 11.62
C PHE A 555 1.37 -34.41 10.65
N TRP A 556 2.21 -34.62 9.63
CA TRP A 556 2.00 -35.61 8.59
C TRP A 556 2.94 -36.81 8.75
N LYS A 557 2.42 -37.87 9.33
CA LYS A 557 3.15 -39.13 9.52
C LYS A 557 3.56 -39.85 8.21
N GLY A 558 3.40 -39.26 7.06
CA GLY A 558 3.71 -39.79 5.73
C GLY A 558 4.67 -38.94 4.90
N VAL A 559 5.02 -37.74 5.34
CA VAL A 559 5.98 -36.85 4.65
C VAL A 559 7.36 -36.89 5.32
N ALA A 560 7.75 -38.05 5.79
CA ALA A 560 8.93 -38.24 6.65
C ALA A 560 10.30 -38.01 5.98
N THR A 561 10.37 -37.50 4.75
CA THR A 561 11.62 -37.24 4.06
C THR A 561 11.52 -36.13 3.01
N VAL A 562 10.99 -35.00 3.37
CA VAL A 562 11.12 -33.81 2.52
C VAL A 562 12.51 -33.24 2.74
N SER A 563 13.39 -33.43 1.76
CA SER A 563 14.79 -33.05 1.88
C SER A 563 15.03 -31.56 1.59
N ASP A 564 14.07 -30.89 1.00
CA ASP A 564 14.16 -29.48 0.63
C ASP A 564 12.77 -28.81 0.50
N ALA A 565 12.78 -27.49 0.48
CA ALA A 565 11.59 -26.67 0.41
C ALA A 565 10.78 -26.88 -0.88
N GLU A 566 11.42 -27.16 -2.00
CA GLU A 566 10.75 -27.41 -3.28
C GLU A 566 9.90 -28.68 -3.23
N GLN A 567 10.45 -29.76 -2.66
CA GLN A 567 9.70 -31.00 -2.46
C GLN A 567 8.50 -30.80 -1.53
N ALA A 568 8.68 -29.99 -0.48
CA ALA A 568 7.59 -29.66 0.44
C ALA A 568 6.46 -28.93 -0.27
N CYS A 569 6.77 -27.87 -0.98
CA CYS A 569 5.78 -27.09 -1.71
C CYS A 569 5.05 -27.92 -2.76
N ASN A 570 5.79 -28.74 -3.50
CA ASN A 570 5.20 -29.64 -4.50
C ASN A 570 4.32 -30.74 -3.87
N ALA A 571 4.73 -31.29 -2.73
CA ALA A 571 3.93 -32.29 -2.02
C ALA A 571 2.59 -31.70 -1.53
N PHE A 572 2.59 -30.45 -1.13
CA PHE A 572 1.37 -29.74 -0.73
C PHE A 572 0.42 -29.50 -1.89
N THR A 573 0.92 -29.01 -3.01
CA THR A 573 0.10 -28.71 -4.19
C THR A 573 -0.65 -29.95 -4.68
N VAL A 574 -0.01 -31.12 -4.65
CA VAL A 574 -0.62 -32.39 -5.07
C VAL A 574 -1.63 -32.90 -4.05
N ASN A 575 -1.50 -32.56 -2.77
CA ASN A 575 -2.37 -33.09 -1.70
C ASN A 575 -3.38 -32.05 -1.17
N ALA A 576 -3.33 -30.81 -1.62
CA ALA A 576 -4.24 -29.76 -1.18
C ALA A 576 -5.70 -30.11 -1.48
N GLU A 577 -5.99 -30.72 -2.63
CA GLU A 577 -7.33 -31.20 -2.99
C GLU A 577 -7.80 -32.31 -2.04
N ALA A 578 -6.94 -33.27 -1.72
CA ALA A 578 -7.27 -34.38 -0.82
C ALA A 578 -7.48 -33.92 0.63
N LEU A 579 -6.85 -32.84 1.04
CA LEU A 579 -7.01 -32.24 2.37
C LEU A 579 -8.28 -31.40 2.50
N SER A 580 -8.70 -30.75 1.42
CA SER A 580 -9.98 -30.02 1.39
C SER A 580 -11.18 -30.95 1.54
N GLU A 581 -11.09 -32.18 1.03
CA GLU A 581 -12.13 -33.21 1.16
C GLU A 581 -12.25 -33.78 2.59
N GLN A 582 -11.20 -33.68 3.41
CA GLN A 582 -11.21 -34.15 4.80
C GLN A 582 -11.70 -33.09 5.81
N GLY A 583 -12.11 -31.92 5.35
CA GLY A 583 -12.68 -30.86 6.19
C GLY A 583 -11.68 -30.17 7.12
N ASP A 584 -10.39 -30.47 7.02
CA ASP A 584 -9.33 -29.78 7.75
C ASP A 584 -8.66 -28.72 6.87
N GLY A 585 -9.36 -27.61 6.65
CA GLY A 585 -8.83 -26.44 5.91
C GLY A 585 -7.56 -25.83 6.49
N SER A 586 -7.04 -26.41 7.58
CA SER A 586 -5.90 -25.87 8.31
C SER A 586 -4.54 -26.03 7.63
N LEU A 587 -4.40 -27.04 6.78
CA LEU A 587 -3.12 -27.30 6.09
C LEU A 587 -3.01 -26.53 4.77
N LEU A 588 -4.10 -25.95 4.30
CA LEU A 588 -4.14 -25.18 3.07
C LEU A 588 -3.33 -23.87 3.16
N PHE A 589 -3.16 -23.31 4.35
CA PHE A 589 -2.37 -22.07 4.56
C PHE A 589 -0.87 -22.22 4.26
N LEU A 590 -0.34 -23.44 4.25
CA LEU A 590 1.09 -23.66 3.99
C LEU A 590 1.47 -23.67 2.50
N VAL A 591 0.48 -23.74 1.60
CA VAL A 591 0.69 -23.60 0.14
C VAL A 591 0.46 -22.19 -0.36
N ASP A 592 -0.01 -21.31 0.52
CA ASP A 592 -0.24 -19.90 0.21
C ASP A 592 1.08 -19.13 0.11
N THR A 593 1.05 -18.03 -0.62
CA THR A 593 2.21 -17.14 -0.82
C THR A 593 2.35 -16.11 0.29
N VAL A 594 2.07 -16.48 1.55
CA VAL A 594 2.06 -15.55 2.70
C VAL A 594 3.47 -15.20 3.14
N GLY A 595 3.82 -13.94 3.07
CA GLY A 595 5.14 -13.44 3.45
C GLY A 595 5.34 -11.98 3.09
N GLY A 596 6.36 -11.34 3.68
CA GLY A 596 6.70 -9.95 3.39
C GLY A 596 6.94 -9.71 1.90
N GLY A 597 6.26 -8.74 1.32
CA GLY A 597 6.33 -8.41 -0.10
C GLY A 597 7.70 -7.85 -0.51
N GLY A 598 8.01 -7.94 -1.78
CA GLY A 598 9.20 -7.37 -2.37
C GLY A 598 9.73 -8.19 -3.55
N GLY A 599 10.63 -7.62 -4.30
CA GLY A 599 11.25 -8.26 -5.47
C GLY A 599 11.65 -7.25 -6.54
N ALA A 600 12.00 -7.76 -7.71
CA ALA A 600 12.32 -6.93 -8.85
C ALA A 600 11.04 -6.57 -9.62
N SER A 601 10.77 -5.28 -9.81
CA SER A 601 9.70 -4.80 -10.69
C SER A 601 9.97 -5.21 -12.13
N SER A 602 8.93 -5.67 -12.83
CA SER A 602 8.93 -5.96 -14.26
C SER A 602 8.28 -4.86 -15.10
N CYS A 603 7.59 -3.93 -14.48
CA CYS A 603 6.75 -2.91 -15.11
C CYS A 603 7.28 -1.49 -14.89
N VAL A 604 7.77 -1.17 -13.70
CA VAL A 604 8.35 0.13 -13.41
C VAL A 604 9.83 0.10 -13.71
N VAL A 605 10.18 0.78 -14.76
CA VAL A 605 11.54 0.82 -15.27
C VAL A 605 12.29 1.95 -14.59
N ASN A 606 13.37 1.62 -13.90
CA ASN A 606 14.33 2.61 -13.44
C ASN A 606 14.90 3.33 -14.67
N SER A 607 14.66 4.63 -14.78
CA SER A 607 14.95 5.47 -15.96
C SER A 607 16.42 5.48 -16.40
N THR A 608 17.34 4.99 -15.55
CA THR A 608 18.79 5.05 -15.79
C THR A 608 19.36 3.83 -16.52
N THR A 609 18.65 2.70 -16.58
CA THR A 609 19.21 1.45 -17.12
C THR A 609 18.35 0.70 -18.12
N SER A 610 17.11 1.15 -18.36
CA SER A 610 16.18 0.43 -19.22
C SER A 610 16.16 0.95 -20.65
N THR A 611 16.23 0.00 -21.57
CA THR A 611 15.93 0.21 -23.00
C THR A 611 14.44 0.19 -23.32
N SER A 612 13.56 0.04 -22.31
CA SER A 612 12.12 0.09 -22.49
C SER A 612 11.68 1.50 -22.90
N THR A 613 10.91 1.58 -23.96
CA THR A 613 10.48 2.84 -24.56
C THR A 613 9.20 3.41 -23.94
N SER A 614 8.60 2.71 -22.97
CA SER A 614 7.38 3.14 -22.29
C SER A 614 7.47 2.90 -20.79
N LEU A 615 7.33 3.97 -20.01
CA LEU A 615 7.16 3.91 -18.56
C LEU A 615 5.87 3.11 -18.24
N GLY A 616 5.91 2.29 -17.20
CA GLY A 616 4.75 1.54 -16.72
C GLY A 616 4.35 0.31 -17.56
N ALA A 617 4.93 0.11 -18.74
CA ALA A 617 4.64 -1.08 -19.54
C ALA A 617 5.38 -2.29 -18.99
N CYS A 618 4.61 -3.29 -18.55
CA CYS A 618 5.14 -4.58 -18.16
C CYS A 618 5.66 -5.33 -19.40
N THR A 619 6.82 -5.96 -19.29
CA THR A 619 7.28 -6.90 -20.30
C THR A 619 6.48 -8.19 -20.16
N THR A 620 5.37 -8.29 -20.91
CA THR A 620 4.64 -9.55 -21.02
C THR A 620 5.58 -10.63 -21.56
N GLY A 621 5.92 -11.59 -20.72
CA GLY A 621 6.77 -12.72 -21.11
C GLY A 621 8.23 -12.60 -20.70
N ALA A 622 8.55 -11.97 -19.60
CA ALA A 622 9.69 -12.38 -18.83
C ALA A 622 9.45 -13.79 -18.30
N THR A 623 9.32 -14.75 -19.23
CA THR A 623 9.80 -16.10 -18.91
C THR A 623 11.20 -15.85 -18.36
N SER A 624 11.43 -16.26 -17.15
CA SER A 624 12.71 -16.22 -16.43
C SER A 624 13.80 -16.99 -17.18
N THR A 625 14.10 -16.59 -18.39
CA THR A 625 15.23 -17.13 -19.16
C THR A 625 16.57 -16.56 -18.70
N GLY A 626 16.56 -15.83 -17.57
CA GLY A 626 17.76 -15.33 -16.92
C GLY A 626 17.98 -15.84 -15.49
N ALA A 627 17.03 -16.51 -14.87
CA ALA A 627 17.29 -17.31 -13.70
C ALA A 627 17.89 -18.63 -14.19
N THR A 628 19.20 -18.66 -14.44
CA THR A 628 19.92 -19.94 -14.32
C THR A 628 19.55 -20.48 -12.96
N ASN A 629 18.87 -21.63 -12.94
CA ASN A 629 18.62 -22.43 -11.76
C ASN A 629 19.93 -22.61 -11.01
N SER A 630 20.26 -21.68 -10.15
CA SER A 630 21.19 -21.91 -9.07
C SER A 630 20.32 -22.49 -7.96
N PRO A 631 20.54 -23.72 -7.54
CA PRO A 631 19.79 -24.36 -6.47
C PRO A 631 20.25 -23.84 -5.11
N GLU A 632 20.61 -22.60 -5.03
CA GLU A 632 21.08 -21.99 -3.79
C GLU A 632 20.07 -21.00 -3.27
N THR A 633 19.46 -21.41 -2.18
CA THR A 633 18.75 -20.60 -1.19
C THR A 633 17.55 -19.83 -1.72
N GLY A 634 16.36 -20.43 -1.60
CA GLY A 634 15.08 -19.73 -1.61
C GLY A 634 14.90 -18.84 -0.39
N ALA A 635 15.84 -17.94 -0.18
CA ALA A 635 15.63 -16.74 0.60
C ALA A 635 15.30 -15.66 -0.41
N ALA A 636 14.07 -15.18 -0.42
CA ALA A 636 13.74 -13.90 -1.02
C ALA A 636 14.72 -12.90 -0.40
N GLN A 637 15.76 -12.52 -1.11
CA GLN A 637 16.59 -11.40 -0.71
C GLN A 637 15.76 -10.16 -0.96
N ALA A 638 14.97 -9.76 0.04
CA ALA A 638 14.56 -8.39 0.17
C ALA A 638 15.85 -7.58 0.37
N SER A 639 16.40 -7.07 -0.72
CA SER A 639 17.48 -6.11 -0.62
C SER A 639 16.83 -4.79 -0.16
N LEU A 640 16.78 -4.61 1.15
CA LEU A 640 16.55 -3.31 1.75
C LEU A 640 17.74 -2.44 1.37
N THR A 641 17.66 -1.75 0.27
CA THR A 641 18.61 -0.70 -0.08
C THR A 641 18.22 0.51 0.77
N VAL A 642 18.66 0.50 2.02
CA VAL A 642 18.71 1.73 2.81
C VAL A 642 19.71 2.63 2.12
N VAL A 643 19.23 3.56 1.33
CA VAL A 643 20.03 4.67 0.85
C VAL A 643 20.40 5.49 2.07
N LYS A 644 21.58 5.24 2.57
CA LYS A 644 22.19 6.01 3.64
C LYS A 644 22.60 7.36 3.03
N ASN A 645 21.69 8.29 2.99
CA ASN A 645 22.05 9.68 2.85
C ASN A 645 22.36 10.21 4.24
N GLY A 646 23.64 10.53 4.43
CA GLY A 646 24.20 11.06 5.65
C GLY A 646 23.68 12.44 6.03
#